data_d03c88aab175bf5b56083b83f11af48b
#
_entry.id   d03c88aab175bf5b56083b83f11af48b
#
_cell.length_a   1.000
_cell.length_b   1.000
_cell.length_c   1.000
_cell.angle_alpha   90.00
_cell.angle_beta   90.00
_cell.angle_gamma   90.00
#
_symmetry.space_group_name_H-M   'P 1'
#
loop_
_entity.id
_entity.type
_entity.pdbx_description
1 polymer ?
#
loop_
_entity_poly.entity_id
_entity_poly.type
_entity_poly.pdbx_seq_one_letter_code
_entity_poly.pdbx_strand_id
1 'polypeptide(L)'
;MKEQNHPNVIKIRNAHVHNLKHIDVDIPLNKIVGIAGVSGSGKSSLALGVLYAEGSRRYLDALSTYTRRRMTQAPRAQVDEVLHIPAALALHQRPGVPGIRSTFGTGSELLNTLRLMFSRLANHCCPNGHYLEPTLDVAAGKELCCPVCGTHFLAPSAEELSFNSQGACQTCGGTGFVRKVDEASLVPDELLTIDEGAVLPWKTLMWSLMTDVCREMGVRTDVPFQELTKEEKEIVYHGPAEKKHIFYKAKNTNQSGELDFTYFNAVYTVENALSKVKDEKGMKRVERFLKEDVCPDCGGTRLSKRARLPKLCGITLADACKMSLSELVEWVNHVPDALPEEMRLMAENICESFQMVAKRLMDLGLGYLSLDRAASTLSTGERQRMQLARAVRNRTTGVLYVLDEPSIGLHPSNIVGLTDVMHDLIADGNSVILVDHDTQILSEADWLVEMGPKAGADGGRIIAQGTIPEIEANPDSRIGTFLKKTHPIYRKKASEQEMFSLGTIHLSTDAIHTVKPLKADIPKGRLTVVTGVSGSGKTTLILESLIPALESTINGTKLPSHVKNITAEDIEQVKLIDAAPIGINVRSTVATYANVHDELRKVYAKLPDAKEAGYKAGDFSYNTGKLRCPTCDGTGSISLDVQFLPDVEIPCPDCHGSRYNRDAGNIKRETKAGELYSLPELMDMDVQQALHACEDMKKINSRLQILQDLGLGYLTLGEATPSLSGGEAQRLKLASEMERKQDASVFVFDEPTIGLHPLDVQTLLQVFDRLVSKGATVIVIEHDLDVIRNADYIIDMGPGGGEAGGRIIARGTPEKIASDRGSITGKYLR
;
A
#
# COMPACT_ATOMS: atom_id res chain seq x y z
N MET A 1 -3.41 52.39 12.42
CA MET A 1 -3.69 51.01 12.77
C MET A 1 -2.40 50.45 13.36
N LYS A 2 -2.41 49.99 14.61
CA LYS A 2 -1.25 49.28 15.19
C LYS A 2 -1.10 47.99 14.39
N GLU A 3 0.05 47.75 13.75
CA GLU A 3 0.43 46.44 13.26
C GLU A 3 0.25 45.43 14.40
N GLN A 4 -0.71 44.56 14.27
CA GLN A 4 -0.82 43.43 15.18
C GLN A 4 0.39 42.55 14.90
N ASN A 5 1.31 42.49 15.84
CA ASN A 5 2.48 41.63 15.80
C ASN A 5 1.97 40.19 15.88
N HIS A 6 1.62 39.58 14.72
CA HIS A 6 1.29 38.17 14.67
C HIS A 6 2.57 37.39 14.99
N PRO A 7 2.48 36.36 15.83
CA PRO A 7 3.65 35.54 16.16
C PRO A 7 4.18 34.87 14.92
N ASN A 8 5.47 35.03 14.62
CA ASN A 8 6.11 34.48 13.41
C ASN A 8 6.68 33.06 13.61
N VAL A 9 6.57 32.49 14.81
CA VAL A 9 7.16 31.19 15.16
C VAL A 9 6.25 30.38 16.06
N ILE A 10 6.19 29.07 15.83
CA ILE A 10 5.67 28.07 16.77
C ILE A 10 6.80 27.76 17.75
N LYS A 11 6.52 27.88 19.05
CA LYS A 11 7.49 27.54 20.10
C LYS A 11 7.13 26.23 20.76
N ILE A 12 8.05 25.27 20.75
CA ILE A 12 7.92 23.98 21.42
C ILE A 12 8.96 23.91 22.52
N ARG A 13 8.55 23.48 23.72
CA ARG A 13 9.42 23.32 24.88
C ARG A 13 9.27 21.97 25.53
N ASN A 14 10.41 21.33 25.80
CA ASN A 14 10.51 20.06 26.51
C ASN A 14 9.69 18.94 25.87
N ALA A 15 9.75 18.78 24.56
CA ALA A 15 9.04 17.70 23.86
C ALA A 15 9.77 16.37 24.07
N HIS A 16 9.02 15.35 24.57
CA HIS A 16 9.54 14.01 24.88
C HIS A 16 8.60 12.89 24.44
N VAL A 17 7.97 13.09 23.25
CA VAL A 17 7.10 12.11 22.61
C VAL A 17 7.94 11.01 21.96
N HIS A 18 7.61 9.73 22.22
CA HIS A 18 8.33 8.57 21.73
C HIS A 18 9.83 8.64 22.03
N ASN A 19 10.68 8.76 21.01
CA ASN A 19 12.14 8.80 21.15
C ASN A 19 12.70 10.21 21.32
N LEU A 20 11.89 11.28 21.34
CA LEU A 20 12.36 12.66 21.51
C LEU A 20 13.01 12.86 22.91
N LYS A 21 14.15 13.55 22.95
CA LYS A 21 15.00 13.71 24.12
C LYS A 21 14.86 15.12 24.73
N HIS A 22 13.65 15.48 25.20
CA HIS A 22 13.39 16.77 25.85
C HIS A 22 13.84 17.95 25.00
N ILE A 23 13.38 18.00 23.74
CA ILE A 23 13.82 19.01 22.78
C ILE A 23 13.04 20.31 22.89
N ASP A 24 13.77 21.41 22.65
CA ASP A 24 13.24 22.74 22.44
C ASP A 24 13.46 23.14 20.99
N VAL A 25 12.43 23.66 20.30
CA VAL A 25 12.54 24.13 18.93
C VAL A 25 11.58 25.27 18.63
N ASP A 26 12.05 26.22 17.83
CA ASP A 26 11.28 27.30 17.27
C ASP A 26 11.11 27.08 15.76
N ILE A 27 9.88 26.99 15.29
CA ILE A 27 9.54 26.68 13.89
C ILE A 27 8.87 27.92 13.26
N PRO A 28 9.43 28.50 12.18
CA PRO A 28 8.85 29.66 11.53
C PRO A 28 7.49 29.36 10.90
N LEU A 29 6.55 30.33 11.00
CA LEU A 29 5.24 30.30 10.36
C LEU A 29 5.30 30.90 8.96
N ASN A 30 4.29 30.59 8.13
CA ASN A 30 4.15 31.04 6.74
C ASN A 30 5.38 30.68 5.87
N LYS A 31 5.94 29.51 6.13
CA LYS A 31 7.12 29.00 5.45
C LYS A 31 6.99 27.50 5.19
N ILE A 32 7.77 26.99 4.24
CA ILE A 32 8.00 25.56 4.06
C ILE A 32 9.15 25.19 5.00
N VAL A 33 8.84 24.38 6.01
CA VAL A 33 9.83 23.87 6.98
C VAL A 33 10.06 22.40 6.76
N GLY A 34 11.26 22.04 6.32
CA GLY A 34 11.69 20.66 6.16
C GLY A 34 12.11 20.03 7.48
N ILE A 35 11.69 18.81 7.76
CA ILE A 35 12.20 17.99 8.87
C ILE A 35 12.92 16.78 8.26
N ALA A 36 14.25 16.79 8.36
CA ALA A 36 15.13 15.77 7.80
C ALA A 36 15.80 14.94 8.91
N GLY A 37 16.48 13.87 8.52
CA GLY A 37 17.27 13.01 9.41
C GLY A 37 17.13 11.53 9.07
N VAL A 38 18.00 10.70 9.61
CA VAL A 38 17.98 9.24 9.36
C VAL A 38 16.68 8.59 9.81
N SER A 39 16.35 7.41 9.23
CA SER A 39 15.16 6.64 9.62
C SER A 39 15.21 6.35 11.14
N GLY A 40 14.07 6.51 11.84
CA GLY A 40 14.01 6.31 13.30
C GLY A 40 14.63 7.44 14.15
N SER A 41 15.04 8.59 13.59
CA SER A 41 15.64 9.71 14.33
C SER A 41 14.64 10.59 15.10
N GLY A 42 13.32 10.38 14.93
CA GLY A 42 12.27 11.14 15.61
C GLY A 42 11.56 12.20 14.76
N LYS A 43 11.73 12.21 13.44
CA LYS A 43 11.05 13.15 12.53
C LYS A 43 9.53 13.12 12.66
N SER A 44 8.92 11.95 12.50
CA SER A 44 7.48 11.79 12.62
C SER A 44 7.00 12.02 14.07
N SER A 45 7.85 11.77 15.08
CA SER A 45 7.55 12.11 16.48
C SER A 45 7.39 13.62 16.67
N LEU A 46 8.24 14.44 16.04
CA LEU A 46 8.13 15.89 16.06
C LEU A 46 6.95 16.39 15.21
N ALA A 47 6.87 15.94 13.96
CA ALA A 47 5.87 16.42 12.99
C ALA A 47 4.44 15.98 13.34
N LEU A 48 4.22 14.68 13.52
CA LEU A 48 2.90 14.11 13.80
C LEU A 48 2.61 14.04 15.30
N GLY A 49 3.58 13.58 16.10
CA GLY A 49 3.42 13.39 17.53
C GLY A 49 3.33 14.68 18.34
N VAL A 50 3.92 15.79 17.88
CA VAL A 50 3.85 17.08 18.56
C VAL A 50 3.05 18.10 17.74
N LEU A 51 3.52 18.49 16.57
CA LEU A 51 2.92 19.60 15.81
C LEU A 51 1.49 19.29 15.36
N TYR A 52 1.27 18.16 14.68
CA TYR A 52 -0.07 17.79 14.26
C TYR A 52 -0.97 17.49 15.45
N ALA A 53 -0.50 16.73 16.44
CA ALA A 53 -1.30 16.36 17.60
C ALA A 53 -1.81 17.58 18.36
N GLU A 54 -0.95 18.56 18.66
CA GLU A 54 -1.33 19.78 19.40
C GLU A 54 -2.17 20.74 18.54
N GLY A 55 -1.84 20.93 17.24
CA GLY A 55 -2.62 21.80 16.35
C GLY A 55 -4.02 21.24 16.08
N SER A 56 -4.13 19.93 15.82
CA SER A 56 -5.40 19.24 15.64
C SER A 56 -6.25 19.27 16.91
N ARG A 57 -5.64 18.99 18.09
CA ARG A 57 -6.35 19.02 19.37
C ARG A 57 -6.96 20.39 19.67
N ARG A 58 -6.19 21.48 19.52
CA ARG A 58 -6.70 22.84 19.78
C ARG A 58 -7.85 23.22 18.86
N TYR A 59 -7.82 22.78 17.59
CA TYR A 59 -8.94 22.97 16.67
C TYR A 59 -10.19 22.19 17.16
N LEU A 60 -10.00 20.91 17.53
CA LEU A 60 -11.09 20.06 18.03
C LEU A 60 -11.67 20.58 19.36
N ASP A 61 -10.85 21.15 20.24
CA ASP A 61 -11.30 21.74 21.50
C ASP A 61 -12.23 22.95 21.31
N ALA A 62 -12.13 23.64 20.18
CA ALA A 62 -13.02 24.73 19.80
C ALA A 62 -14.39 24.24 19.29
N LEU A 63 -14.53 22.96 18.94
CA LEU A 63 -15.77 22.38 18.42
C LEU A 63 -16.70 21.86 19.54
N SER A 64 -18.00 21.71 19.20
CA SER A 64 -18.97 21.13 20.14
C SER A 64 -18.59 19.69 20.53
N THR A 65 -18.97 19.27 21.73
CA THR A 65 -18.70 17.90 22.24
C THR A 65 -19.27 16.81 21.32
N TYR A 66 -20.41 17.06 20.69
CA TYR A 66 -21.02 16.14 19.73
C TYR A 66 -20.16 15.95 18.47
N THR A 67 -19.67 17.01 17.89
CA THR A 67 -18.80 16.98 16.70
C THR A 67 -17.45 16.33 17.03
N ARG A 68 -16.87 16.70 18.18
CA ARG A 68 -15.59 16.16 18.68
C ARG A 68 -15.61 14.63 18.82
N ARG A 69 -16.70 14.05 19.34
CA ARG A 69 -16.85 12.59 19.49
C ARG A 69 -16.90 11.81 18.18
N ARG A 70 -17.19 12.45 17.04
CA ARG A 70 -17.24 11.82 15.72
C ARG A 70 -15.98 11.96 14.91
N MET A 71 -15.01 12.72 15.39
CA MET A 71 -13.73 12.97 14.71
C MET A 71 -12.62 12.17 15.39
N THR A 72 -11.74 11.58 14.59
CA THR A 72 -10.54 10.92 15.09
C THR A 72 -9.67 11.93 15.82
N GLN A 73 -9.33 11.66 17.08
CA GLN A 73 -8.51 12.53 17.89
C GLN A 73 -7.08 11.99 17.92
N ALA A 74 -6.10 12.87 17.69
CA ALA A 74 -4.71 12.54 17.93
C ALA A 74 -4.48 12.42 19.47
N PRO A 75 -3.60 11.49 19.92
CA PRO A 75 -3.23 11.40 21.32
C PRO A 75 -2.55 12.71 21.77
N ARG A 76 -2.70 13.06 23.07
CA ARG A 76 -2.06 14.25 23.63
C ARG A 76 -0.55 14.12 23.53
N ALA A 77 0.11 15.15 23.00
CA ALA A 77 1.56 15.20 22.96
C ALA A 77 2.17 15.29 24.36
N GLN A 78 3.26 14.58 24.58
CA GLN A 78 4.08 14.70 25.80
C GLN A 78 5.05 15.87 25.61
N VAL A 79 4.61 17.06 25.99
CA VAL A 79 5.30 18.34 25.84
C VAL A 79 4.88 19.28 26.96
N ASP A 80 5.82 20.08 27.49
CA ASP A 80 5.47 21.03 28.54
C ASP A 80 4.67 22.21 27.98
N GLU A 81 5.13 22.79 26.87
CA GLU A 81 4.49 23.95 26.27
C GLU A 81 4.61 23.94 24.73
N VAL A 82 3.50 24.29 24.05
CA VAL A 82 3.48 24.63 22.62
C VAL A 82 2.72 25.95 22.45
N LEU A 83 3.40 26.99 21.95
CA LEU A 83 2.81 28.31 21.71
C LEU A 83 2.63 28.58 20.22
N HIS A 84 1.58 29.32 19.90
CA HIS A 84 1.29 29.87 18.57
C HIS A 84 1.10 28.82 17.47
N ILE A 85 0.69 27.60 17.83
CA ILE A 85 0.42 26.55 16.84
C ILE A 85 -0.95 26.77 16.17
N PRO A 86 -1.01 26.83 14.83
CA PRO A 86 -2.26 26.89 14.08
C PRO A 86 -3.08 25.59 14.17
N ALA A 87 -4.32 25.64 13.67
CA ALA A 87 -5.05 24.40 13.36
C ALA A 87 -4.24 23.55 12.36
N ALA A 88 -4.05 22.26 12.66
CA ALA A 88 -3.18 21.41 11.86
C ALA A 88 -3.96 20.33 11.08
N LEU A 89 -3.56 20.12 9.84
CA LEU A 89 -4.00 19.01 8.98
C LEU A 89 -2.80 18.15 8.63
N ALA A 90 -2.91 16.82 8.77
CA ALA A 90 -1.84 15.91 8.40
C ALA A 90 -2.22 15.06 7.18
N LEU A 91 -1.26 14.89 6.30
CA LEU A 91 -1.27 13.90 5.22
C LEU A 91 -0.25 12.83 5.57
N HIS A 92 -0.76 11.70 6.05
CA HIS A 92 0.07 10.59 6.51
C HIS A 92 0.71 9.85 5.34
N GLN A 93 1.89 9.29 5.58
CA GLN A 93 2.63 8.44 4.64
C GLN A 93 1.76 7.30 4.06
N ARG A 94 0.89 6.70 4.87
CA ARG A 94 0.00 5.61 4.47
C ARG A 94 -1.46 5.99 4.68
N PRO A 95 -2.11 6.57 3.66
CA PRO A 95 -3.56 6.77 3.72
C PRO A 95 -4.29 5.44 3.83
N GLY A 96 -5.36 5.40 4.61
CA GLY A 96 -6.22 4.22 4.73
C GLY A 96 -6.70 3.71 3.37
N VAL A 97 -6.85 2.40 3.24
CA VAL A 97 -7.37 1.80 2.00
C VAL A 97 -8.87 2.11 1.90
N PRO A 98 -9.32 2.80 0.85
CA PRO A 98 -10.73 3.13 0.68
C PRO A 98 -11.60 1.88 0.46
N GLY A 99 -12.87 1.98 0.83
CA GLY A 99 -13.83 0.90 0.62
C GLY A 99 -14.03 0.54 -0.87
N ILE A 100 -14.56 -0.64 -1.15
CA ILE A 100 -14.75 -1.24 -2.49
C ILE A 100 -15.54 -0.37 -3.49
N ARG A 101 -16.40 0.54 -3.00
CA ARG A 101 -17.14 1.49 -3.83
C ARG A 101 -16.38 2.77 -4.12
N SER A 102 -15.22 2.99 -3.53
CA SER A 102 -14.44 4.20 -3.75
C SER A 102 -13.68 4.11 -5.06
N THR A 103 -13.69 5.20 -5.83
CA THR A 103 -12.92 5.37 -7.06
C THR A 103 -12.03 6.59 -6.97
N PHE A 104 -11.08 6.75 -7.90
CA PHE A 104 -10.30 7.97 -8.03
C PHE A 104 -11.21 9.20 -8.16
N GLY A 105 -12.29 9.11 -8.96
CA GLY A 105 -13.26 10.20 -9.13
C GLY A 105 -14.02 10.57 -7.86
N THR A 106 -14.36 9.59 -6.99
CA THR A 106 -14.99 9.88 -5.69
C THR A 106 -13.99 10.40 -4.67
N GLY A 107 -12.78 9.86 -4.67
CA GLY A 107 -11.71 10.28 -3.75
C GLY A 107 -11.20 11.69 -4.03
N SER A 108 -11.08 12.07 -5.30
CA SER A 108 -10.72 13.42 -5.75
C SER A 108 -11.89 14.42 -5.73
N GLU A 109 -13.13 13.94 -5.54
CA GLU A 109 -14.39 14.71 -5.66
C GLU A 109 -14.72 15.22 -7.08
N LEU A 110 -13.88 14.96 -8.09
CA LEU A 110 -14.15 15.36 -9.49
C LEU A 110 -15.44 14.75 -10.03
N LEU A 111 -15.77 13.51 -9.60
CA LEU A 111 -17.00 12.86 -10.03
C LEU A 111 -18.25 13.63 -9.58
N ASN A 112 -18.21 14.39 -8.49
CA ASN A 112 -19.35 15.20 -8.03
C ASN A 112 -19.64 16.30 -9.04
N THR A 113 -18.62 17.03 -9.49
CA THR A 113 -18.75 18.08 -10.50
C THR A 113 -19.14 17.50 -11.85
N LEU A 114 -18.56 16.38 -12.25
CA LEU A 114 -18.91 15.70 -13.49
C LEU A 114 -20.38 15.25 -13.50
N ARG A 115 -20.88 14.68 -12.41
CA ARG A 115 -22.32 14.33 -12.26
C ARG A 115 -23.22 15.57 -12.36
N LEU A 116 -22.80 16.71 -11.79
CA LEU A 116 -23.52 17.96 -11.92
C LEU A 116 -23.59 18.41 -13.38
N MET A 117 -22.48 18.31 -14.14
CA MET A 117 -22.48 18.61 -15.59
C MET A 117 -23.49 17.74 -16.33
N PHE A 118 -23.46 16.41 -16.12
CA PHE A 118 -24.40 15.50 -16.77
C PHE A 118 -25.85 15.69 -16.33
N SER A 119 -26.08 16.12 -15.09
CA SER A 119 -27.45 16.42 -14.60
C SER A 119 -28.03 17.71 -15.22
N ARG A 120 -27.19 18.72 -15.45
CA ARG A 120 -27.66 20.06 -15.80
C ARG A 120 -27.45 20.47 -17.27
N LEU A 121 -26.45 19.85 -17.91
CA LEU A 121 -26.03 20.27 -19.26
C LEU A 121 -26.28 19.18 -20.33
N ALA A 122 -26.66 17.98 -19.95
CA ALA A 122 -26.76 16.85 -20.88
C ALA A 122 -28.07 16.84 -21.66
N ASN A 123 -28.04 16.19 -22.83
CA ASN A 123 -29.22 15.70 -23.52
C ASN A 123 -29.85 14.57 -22.71
N HIS A 124 -31.04 14.80 -22.15
CA HIS A 124 -31.76 13.80 -21.37
C HIS A 124 -32.71 12.98 -22.23
N CYS A 125 -32.86 11.70 -21.84
CA CYS A 125 -33.71 10.75 -22.53
C CYS A 125 -35.08 10.64 -21.82
N CYS A 126 -36.18 10.84 -22.52
CA CYS A 126 -37.51 10.61 -21.97
C CYS A 126 -37.75 9.10 -21.72
N PRO A 127 -38.73 8.70 -20.91
CA PRO A 127 -39.04 7.28 -20.64
C PRO A 127 -39.30 6.42 -21.88
N ASN A 128 -39.72 7.06 -23.01
CA ASN A 128 -39.97 6.40 -24.29
C ASN A 128 -38.75 6.37 -25.23
N GLY A 129 -37.56 6.79 -24.77
CA GLY A 129 -36.30 6.65 -25.50
C GLY A 129 -35.93 7.85 -26.42
N HIS A 130 -36.64 8.96 -26.35
CA HIS A 130 -36.31 10.15 -27.17
C HIS A 130 -35.38 11.09 -26.40
N TYR A 131 -34.33 11.56 -27.07
CA TYR A 131 -33.39 12.53 -26.48
C TYR A 131 -33.90 13.97 -26.75
N LEU A 132 -33.75 14.79 -25.71
CA LEU A 132 -34.08 16.24 -25.76
C LEU A 132 -32.79 17.05 -25.79
N GLU A 133 -32.78 18.13 -26.54
CA GLU A 133 -31.69 19.11 -26.48
C GLU A 133 -31.65 19.77 -25.10
N PRO A 134 -30.45 20.10 -24.60
CA PRO A 134 -30.32 20.78 -23.33
C PRO A 134 -30.91 22.18 -23.37
N THR A 135 -31.66 22.55 -22.32
CA THR A 135 -32.32 23.86 -22.18
C THR A 135 -32.13 24.40 -20.77
N LEU A 136 -32.42 25.69 -20.56
CA LEU A 136 -32.42 26.29 -19.22
C LEU A 136 -33.43 25.63 -18.27
N ASP A 137 -34.47 24.98 -18.74
CA ASP A 137 -35.38 24.22 -17.90
C ASP A 137 -34.75 22.97 -17.30
N VAL A 138 -33.87 22.26 -18.06
CA VAL A 138 -33.02 21.19 -17.56
C VAL A 138 -32.10 21.73 -16.45
N ALA A 139 -31.47 22.85 -16.73
CA ALA A 139 -30.58 23.53 -15.80
C ALA A 139 -31.30 23.96 -14.51
N ALA A 140 -32.51 24.46 -14.64
CA ALA A 140 -33.36 24.88 -13.52
C ALA A 140 -34.03 23.71 -12.77
N GLY A 141 -33.89 22.48 -13.27
CA GLY A 141 -34.48 21.28 -12.67
C GLY A 141 -36.02 21.24 -12.79
N LYS A 142 -36.58 21.87 -13.82
CA LYS A 142 -38.04 21.86 -14.09
C LYS A 142 -38.46 20.57 -14.79
N GLU A 143 -39.75 20.29 -14.76
CA GLU A 143 -40.33 19.20 -15.53
C GLU A 143 -40.19 19.46 -17.04
N LEU A 144 -39.75 18.47 -17.76
CA LEU A 144 -39.51 18.49 -19.20
C LEU A 144 -40.68 17.80 -19.91
N CYS A 145 -41.11 18.38 -21.04
CA CYS A 145 -42.10 17.78 -21.96
C CYS A 145 -41.38 17.29 -23.20
N CYS A 146 -41.47 16.00 -23.53
CA CYS A 146 -40.88 15.47 -24.74
C CYS A 146 -41.58 15.96 -25.98
N PRO A 147 -40.91 16.66 -26.91
CA PRO A 147 -41.54 17.21 -28.11
C PRO A 147 -42.00 16.12 -29.09
N VAL A 148 -41.49 14.90 -28.96
CA VAL A 148 -41.83 13.79 -29.88
C VAL A 148 -43.06 13.02 -29.40
N CYS A 149 -43.19 12.74 -28.11
CA CYS A 149 -44.25 11.88 -27.58
C CYS A 149 -45.12 12.54 -26.50
N GLY A 150 -44.89 13.79 -26.14
CA GLY A 150 -45.67 14.53 -25.14
C GLY A 150 -45.50 14.06 -23.69
N THR A 151 -44.59 13.13 -23.43
CA THR A 151 -44.38 12.60 -22.07
C THR A 151 -43.65 13.61 -21.19
N HIS A 152 -44.22 13.86 -20.01
CA HIS A 152 -43.61 14.69 -18.97
C HIS A 152 -42.70 13.86 -18.08
N PHE A 153 -41.51 14.38 -17.77
CA PHE A 153 -40.54 13.72 -16.92
C PHE A 153 -39.53 14.71 -16.31
N LEU A 154 -38.86 14.27 -15.24
CA LEU A 154 -37.77 15.04 -14.65
C LEU A 154 -36.44 14.48 -15.11
N ALA A 155 -35.50 15.37 -15.44
CA ALA A 155 -34.11 15.02 -15.67
C ALA A 155 -33.51 14.43 -14.37
N PRO A 156 -32.61 13.42 -14.46
CA PRO A 156 -32.00 12.85 -13.28
C PRO A 156 -31.13 13.90 -12.56
N SER A 157 -31.31 13.98 -11.24
CA SER A 157 -30.47 14.81 -10.37
C SER A 157 -29.04 14.26 -10.30
N ALA A 158 -28.09 15.06 -9.84
CA ALA A 158 -26.71 14.62 -9.63
C ALA A 158 -26.62 13.42 -8.65
N GLU A 159 -27.58 13.27 -7.71
CA GLU A 159 -27.66 12.14 -6.79
C GLU A 159 -28.17 10.86 -7.47
N GLU A 160 -29.13 10.99 -8.41
CA GLU A 160 -29.60 9.88 -9.25
C GLU A 160 -28.55 9.41 -10.29
N LEU A 161 -27.47 10.18 -10.47
CA LEU A 161 -26.30 9.81 -11.27
C LEU A 161 -25.16 9.24 -10.41
N SER A 162 -25.37 9.08 -9.09
CA SER A 162 -24.35 8.54 -8.17
C SER A 162 -24.49 7.04 -8.00
N PHE A 163 -23.42 6.29 -8.31
CA PHE A 163 -23.36 4.85 -8.07
C PHE A 163 -23.24 4.47 -6.58
N ASN A 164 -22.99 5.45 -5.70
CA ASN A 164 -22.97 5.25 -4.24
C ASN A 164 -24.33 5.53 -3.59
N SER A 165 -25.32 5.93 -4.38
CA SER A 165 -26.66 6.31 -3.94
C SER A 165 -27.72 5.81 -4.93
N GLN A 166 -28.66 6.66 -5.34
CA GLN A 166 -29.83 6.31 -6.15
C GLN A 166 -29.47 5.86 -7.58
N GLY A 167 -28.31 6.27 -8.10
CA GLY A 167 -27.82 5.87 -9.41
C GLY A 167 -27.12 4.52 -9.45
N ALA A 168 -27.06 3.78 -8.34
CA ALA A 168 -26.39 2.49 -8.26
C ALA A 168 -27.07 1.43 -9.15
N CYS A 169 -26.27 0.60 -9.81
CA CYS A 169 -26.75 -0.62 -10.44
C CYS A 169 -27.35 -1.55 -9.38
N GLN A 170 -28.57 -2.01 -9.57
CA GLN A 170 -29.26 -2.85 -8.60
C GLN A 170 -28.58 -4.22 -8.39
N THR A 171 -28.04 -4.81 -9.45
CA THR A 171 -27.41 -6.13 -9.43
C THR A 171 -26.11 -6.14 -8.63
N CYS A 172 -25.22 -5.16 -8.84
CA CYS A 172 -23.94 -5.10 -8.14
C CYS A 172 -23.93 -4.09 -6.97
N GLY A 173 -25.03 -3.39 -6.72
CA GLY A 173 -25.11 -2.38 -5.66
C GLY A 173 -24.07 -1.24 -5.80
N GLY A 174 -23.65 -0.91 -7.04
CA GLY A 174 -22.69 0.15 -7.33
C GLY A 174 -21.22 -0.27 -7.21
N THR A 175 -20.92 -1.58 -7.07
CA THR A 175 -19.52 -2.06 -7.04
C THR A 175 -18.91 -2.23 -8.42
N GLY A 176 -19.73 -2.46 -9.45
CA GLY A 176 -19.30 -2.78 -10.82
C GLY A 176 -18.98 -4.25 -11.06
N PHE A 177 -18.89 -5.04 -10.00
CA PHE A 177 -18.53 -6.46 -10.04
C PHE A 177 -19.56 -7.28 -9.28
N VAL A 178 -19.69 -8.55 -9.66
CA VAL A 178 -20.48 -9.55 -8.95
C VAL A 178 -19.55 -10.68 -8.51
N ARG A 179 -19.75 -11.18 -7.29
CA ARG A 179 -18.99 -12.32 -6.79
C ARG A 179 -19.70 -13.58 -7.18
N LYS A 180 -19.01 -14.46 -7.88
CA LYS A 180 -19.48 -15.79 -8.27
C LYS A 180 -18.55 -16.84 -7.70
N VAL A 181 -19.08 -18.04 -7.52
CA VAL A 181 -18.27 -19.18 -7.12
C VAL A 181 -17.29 -19.50 -8.26
N ASP A 182 -16.03 -19.66 -7.92
CA ASP A 182 -15.01 -20.14 -8.84
C ASP A 182 -14.92 -21.66 -8.77
N GLU A 183 -15.52 -22.33 -9.71
CA GLU A 183 -15.59 -23.81 -9.76
C GLU A 183 -14.21 -24.46 -9.75
N ALA A 184 -13.20 -23.82 -10.38
CA ALA A 184 -11.84 -24.34 -10.38
C ALA A 184 -11.21 -24.37 -8.99
N SER A 185 -11.64 -23.47 -8.10
CA SER A 185 -11.17 -23.41 -6.71
C SER A 185 -11.80 -24.45 -5.79
N LEU A 186 -12.93 -25.04 -6.19
CA LEU A 186 -13.65 -26.03 -5.38
C LEU A 186 -12.90 -27.36 -5.31
N VAL A 187 -12.20 -27.73 -6.40
CA VAL A 187 -11.38 -28.94 -6.51
C VAL A 187 -9.99 -28.54 -7.05
N PRO A 188 -9.11 -28.02 -6.18
CA PRO A 188 -7.80 -27.51 -6.61
C PRO A 188 -6.81 -28.63 -7.00
N ASP A 189 -7.02 -29.85 -6.52
CA ASP A 189 -6.21 -31.03 -6.84
C ASP A 189 -7.12 -32.18 -7.29
N GLU A 190 -7.20 -32.38 -8.60
CA GLU A 190 -8.01 -33.44 -9.19
C GLU A 190 -7.39 -34.86 -9.06
N LEU A 191 -6.16 -34.97 -8.57
CA LEU A 191 -5.51 -36.26 -8.30
C LEU A 191 -6.01 -36.88 -6.99
N LEU A 192 -6.58 -36.09 -6.09
CA LEU A 192 -7.18 -36.55 -4.84
C LEU A 192 -8.54 -37.17 -5.10
N THR A 193 -8.90 -38.13 -4.24
CA THR A 193 -10.26 -38.67 -4.19
C THR A 193 -11.17 -37.76 -3.34
N ILE A 194 -12.49 -37.86 -3.51
CA ILE A 194 -13.45 -37.15 -2.64
C ILE A 194 -13.28 -37.57 -1.17
N ASP A 195 -12.98 -38.84 -0.92
CA ASP A 195 -12.71 -39.38 0.43
C ASP A 195 -11.45 -38.77 1.07
N GLU A 196 -10.44 -38.44 0.27
CA GLU A 196 -9.22 -37.72 0.70
C GLU A 196 -9.46 -36.22 0.87
N GLY A 197 -10.58 -35.72 0.33
CA GLY A 197 -10.99 -34.31 0.48
C GLY A 197 -10.69 -33.44 -0.75
N ALA A 198 -10.76 -33.99 -1.94
CA ALA A 198 -10.67 -33.27 -3.22
C ALA A 198 -11.62 -32.06 -3.26
N VAL A 199 -12.86 -32.22 -2.77
CA VAL A 199 -13.86 -31.12 -2.70
C VAL A 199 -13.62 -30.30 -1.46
N LEU A 200 -12.83 -29.24 -1.62
CA LEU A 200 -12.32 -28.40 -0.53
C LEU A 200 -13.41 -27.69 0.28
N PRO A 201 -14.55 -27.17 -0.27
CA PRO A 201 -15.63 -26.58 0.50
C PRO A 201 -16.25 -27.53 1.54
N TRP A 202 -16.41 -28.80 1.21
CA TRP A 202 -16.97 -29.78 2.16
C TRP A 202 -16.05 -30.03 3.35
N LYS A 203 -14.75 -29.95 3.14
CA LYS A 203 -13.74 -30.11 4.20
C LYS A 203 -13.63 -28.88 5.11
N THR A 204 -13.92 -27.68 4.58
CA THR A 204 -13.55 -26.41 5.25
C THR A 204 -14.73 -25.53 5.67
N LEU A 205 -15.88 -25.67 4.98
CA LEU A 205 -17.08 -24.86 5.23
C LEU A 205 -18.24 -25.68 5.77
N MET A 206 -18.24 -26.99 5.58
CA MET A 206 -19.30 -27.90 5.96
C MET A 206 -18.76 -29.14 6.68
N TRP A 207 -19.66 -29.97 7.25
CA TRP A 207 -19.27 -31.17 7.94
C TRP A 207 -18.82 -32.26 6.96
N SER A 208 -17.89 -33.11 7.40
CA SER A 208 -17.31 -34.21 6.64
C SER A 208 -18.30 -35.30 6.17
N LEU A 209 -19.56 -35.25 6.62
CA LEU A 209 -20.63 -36.15 6.21
C LEU A 209 -21.04 -35.99 4.73
N MET A 210 -20.70 -34.87 4.09
CA MET A 210 -21.12 -34.62 2.73
C MET A 210 -20.51 -35.63 1.73
N THR A 211 -19.35 -36.19 2.05
CA THR A 211 -18.72 -37.26 1.27
C THR A 211 -19.59 -38.53 1.25
N ASP A 212 -20.12 -38.92 2.43
CA ASP A 212 -20.97 -40.11 2.54
C ASP A 212 -22.31 -39.91 1.80
N VAL A 213 -22.89 -38.68 1.93
CA VAL A 213 -24.12 -38.33 1.19
C VAL A 213 -23.89 -38.31 -0.32
N CYS A 214 -22.73 -37.82 -0.78
CA CYS A 214 -22.33 -37.78 -2.19
C CYS A 214 -22.25 -39.21 -2.78
N ARG A 215 -21.75 -40.17 -2.01
CA ARG A 215 -21.74 -41.60 -2.40
C ARG A 215 -23.14 -42.14 -2.62
N GLU A 216 -24.09 -41.81 -1.77
CA GLU A 216 -25.50 -42.19 -1.93
C GLU A 216 -26.21 -41.42 -3.07
N MET A 217 -25.61 -40.34 -3.58
CA MET A 217 -26.04 -39.72 -4.85
C MET A 217 -25.54 -40.46 -6.10
N GLY A 218 -24.77 -41.53 -5.95
CA GLY A 218 -24.28 -42.37 -7.04
C GLY A 218 -22.91 -41.91 -7.58
N VAL A 219 -22.15 -41.11 -6.82
CA VAL A 219 -20.81 -40.66 -7.22
C VAL A 219 -19.75 -41.56 -6.56
N ARG A 220 -18.76 -41.99 -7.32
CA ARG A 220 -17.60 -42.76 -6.82
C ARG A 220 -16.68 -41.82 -6.02
N THR A 221 -16.58 -42.04 -4.74
CA THR A 221 -15.79 -41.13 -3.86
C THR A 221 -14.38 -41.64 -3.58
N ASP A 222 -14.04 -42.87 -4.00
CA ASP A 222 -12.81 -43.61 -3.78
C ASP A 222 -11.83 -43.57 -4.95
N VAL A 223 -12.20 -42.92 -6.06
CA VAL A 223 -11.34 -42.74 -7.24
C VAL A 223 -10.87 -41.28 -7.38
N PRO A 224 -9.72 -40.99 -8.01
CA PRO A 224 -9.27 -39.61 -8.27
C PRO A 224 -10.37 -38.79 -8.97
N PHE A 225 -10.52 -37.54 -8.59
CA PHE A 225 -11.60 -36.68 -9.11
C PHE A 225 -11.54 -36.54 -10.64
N GLN A 226 -10.35 -36.53 -11.23
CA GLN A 226 -10.18 -36.50 -12.68
C GLN A 226 -10.82 -37.69 -13.41
N GLU A 227 -10.94 -38.86 -12.74
CA GLU A 227 -11.47 -40.11 -13.30
C GLU A 227 -13.01 -40.24 -13.17
N LEU A 228 -13.65 -39.26 -12.49
CA LEU A 228 -15.12 -39.20 -12.44
C LEU A 228 -15.70 -38.88 -13.81
N THR A 229 -16.86 -39.47 -14.11
CA THR A 229 -17.63 -39.15 -15.32
C THR A 229 -18.12 -37.70 -15.30
N LYS A 230 -18.57 -37.19 -16.45
CA LYS A 230 -19.15 -35.85 -16.53
C LYS A 230 -20.39 -35.72 -15.67
N GLU A 231 -21.21 -36.77 -15.60
CA GLU A 231 -22.42 -36.83 -14.82
C GLU A 231 -22.10 -36.81 -13.31
N GLU A 232 -21.08 -37.56 -12.88
CA GLU A 232 -20.63 -37.58 -11.50
C GLU A 232 -20.08 -36.19 -11.08
N LYS A 233 -19.25 -35.57 -11.94
CA LYS A 233 -18.75 -34.19 -11.72
C LYS A 233 -19.89 -33.18 -11.64
N GLU A 234 -20.91 -33.30 -12.51
CA GLU A 234 -22.09 -32.41 -12.47
C GLU A 234 -22.89 -32.57 -11.18
N ILE A 235 -23.01 -33.78 -10.64
CA ILE A 235 -23.63 -34.00 -9.34
C ILE A 235 -22.84 -33.31 -8.26
N VAL A 236 -21.50 -33.41 -8.27
CA VAL A 236 -20.64 -32.75 -7.26
C VAL A 236 -20.77 -31.23 -7.31
N TYR A 237 -20.77 -30.63 -8.49
CA TYR A 237 -20.84 -29.19 -8.66
C TYR A 237 -22.25 -28.62 -8.51
N HIS A 238 -23.28 -29.26 -9.11
CA HIS A 238 -24.63 -28.70 -9.28
C HIS A 238 -25.77 -29.65 -8.91
N GLY A 239 -25.48 -30.84 -8.39
CA GLY A 239 -26.52 -31.84 -8.04
C GLY A 239 -27.63 -31.27 -7.15
N PRO A 240 -28.86 -31.77 -7.28
CA PRO A 240 -30.02 -31.29 -6.54
C PRO A 240 -29.91 -31.58 -5.04
N ALA A 241 -30.52 -30.73 -4.22
CA ALA A 241 -30.60 -30.93 -2.77
C ALA A 241 -31.60 -32.07 -2.46
N GLU A 242 -31.11 -33.28 -2.37
CA GLU A 242 -31.89 -34.48 -2.04
C GLU A 242 -31.54 -35.00 -0.67
N LYS A 243 -32.56 -35.49 0.07
CA LYS A 243 -32.37 -36.13 1.34
C LYS A 243 -32.02 -37.59 1.16
N LYS A 244 -30.84 -38.02 1.62
CA LYS A 244 -30.33 -39.37 1.55
C LYS A 244 -30.17 -39.96 2.93
N HIS A 245 -30.37 -41.26 3.02
CA HIS A 245 -30.14 -42.07 4.22
C HIS A 245 -28.68 -42.52 4.20
N ILE A 246 -27.91 -42.15 5.22
CA ILE A 246 -26.47 -42.47 5.31
C ILE A 246 -26.21 -43.25 6.60
N PHE A 247 -25.25 -44.18 6.49
CA PHE A 247 -24.65 -44.85 7.63
C PHE A 247 -23.33 -44.19 7.96
N TYR A 248 -23.23 -43.47 9.09
CA TYR A 248 -22.00 -42.72 9.43
C TYR A 248 -21.24 -43.37 10.58
N LYS A 249 -19.91 -43.31 10.53
CA LYS A 249 -19.01 -43.73 11.59
C LYS A 249 -18.17 -42.54 12.06
N ALA A 250 -18.31 -42.17 13.34
CA ALA A 250 -17.59 -41.04 13.89
C ALA A 250 -16.08 -41.33 13.94
N LYS A 251 -15.25 -40.40 13.42
CA LYS A 251 -13.78 -40.59 13.35
C LYS A 251 -13.09 -40.65 14.73
N ASN A 252 -13.67 -40.04 15.77
CA ASN A 252 -13.06 -39.90 17.10
C ASN A 252 -13.76 -40.70 18.20
N THR A 253 -14.88 -41.39 17.90
CA THR A 253 -15.60 -42.22 18.85
C THR A 253 -16.07 -43.46 18.09
N ASN A 254 -16.14 -44.62 18.78
CA ASN A 254 -16.64 -45.85 18.15
C ASN A 254 -18.16 -45.85 17.92
N GLN A 255 -18.78 -44.67 17.86
CA GLN A 255 -20.22 -44.54 17.61
C GLN A 255 -20.51 -44.59 16.10
N SER A 256 -21.39 -45.48 15.69
CA SER A 256 -21.95 -45.55 14.36
C SER A 256 -23.48 -45.39 14.45
N GLY A 257 -24.06 -44.74 13.47
CA GLY A 257 -25.52 -44.54 13.44
C GLY A 257 -26.04 -44.28 12.02
N GLU A 258 -27.34 -44.39 11.88
CA GLU A 258 -28.04 -44.04 10.64
C GLU A 258 -28.61 -42.65 10.76
N LEU A 259 -28.46 -41.84 9.71
CA LEU A 259 -28.90 -40.44 9.68
C LEU A 259 -29.43 -40.07 8.29
N ASP A 260 -30.55 -39.41 8.26
CA ASP A 260 -31.03 -38.76 7.05
C ASP A 260 -30.40 -37.39 6.89
N PHE A 261 -29.61 -37.18 5.82
CA PHE A 261 -28.92 -35.92 5.57
C PHE A 261 -29.20 -35.39 4.17
N THR A 262 -29.35 -34.08 4.03
CA THR A 262 -29.59 -33.44 2.74
C THR A 262 -28.26 -33.22 2.00
N TYR A 263 -28.21 -33.68 0.75
CA TYR A 263 -27.08 -33.38 -0.12
C TYR A 263 -27.01 -31.89 -0.44
N PHE A 264 -25.82 -31.33 -0.32
CA PHE A 264 -25.51 -29.97 -0.74
C PHE A 264 -24.28 -29.99 -1.65
N ASN A 265 -24.47 -29.66 -2.90
CA ASN A 265 -23.40 -29.63 -3.89
C ASN A 265 -22.31 -28.59 -3.51
N ALA A 266 -21.16 -28.65 -4.16
CA ALA A 266 -20.00 -27.84 -3.82
C ALA A 266 -20.25 -26.33 -4.01
N VAL A 267 -20.94 -25.93 -5.08
CA VAL A 267 -21.30 -24.53 -5.38
C VAL A 267 -22.26 -23.99 -4.31
N TYR A 268 -23.35 -24.69 -4.04
CA TYR A 268 -24.32 -24.28 -3.01
C TYR A 268 -23.69 -24.19 -1.63
N THR A 269 -22.74 -25.06 -1.31
CA THR A 269 -22.00 -25.01 -0.03
C THR A 269 -21.31 -23.66 0.17
N VAL A 270 -20.67 -23.12 -0.88
CA VAL A 270 -20.01 -21.82 -0.87
C VAL A 270 -21.04 -20.68 -0.80
N GLU A 271 -22.10 -20.73 -1.61
CA GLU A 271 -23.17 -19.73 -1.64
C GLU A 271 -23.88 -19.62 -0.29
N ASN A 272 -24.21 -20.75 0.31
CA ASN A 272 -24.83 -20.82 1.63
C ASN A 272 -23.89 -20.32 2.73
N ALA A 273 -22.59 -20.62 2.63
CA ALA A 273 -21.60 -20.07 3.56
C ALA A 273 -21.50 -18.54 3.39
N LEU A 274 -21.46 -18.03 2.15
CA LEU A 274 -21.40 -16.59 1.85
C LEU A 274 -22.62 -15.86 2.41
N SER A 275 -23.82 -16.41 2.26
CA SER A 275 -25.07 -15.80 2.78
C SER A 275 -25.11 -15.67 4.31
N LYS A 276 -24.32 -16.47 5.01
CA LYS A 276 -24.24 -16.53 6.49
C LYS A 276 -23.06 -15.77 7.09
N VAL A 277 -22.19 -15.19 6.24
CA VAL A 277 -21.03 -14.40 6.70
C VAL A 277 -21.50 -13.17 7.45
N LYS A 278 -21.02 -13.02 8.70
CA LYS A 278 -21.33 -11.86 9.56
C LYS A 278 -20.10 -11.06 9.93
N ASP A 279 -18.90 -11.62 9.74
CA ASP A 279 -17.63 -11.03 10.15
C ASP A 279 -16.54 -11.24 9.07
N GLU A 280 -15.43 -10.53 9.23
CA GLU A 280 -14.28 -10.59 8.32
C GLU A 280 -13.61 -11.97 8.32
N LYS A 281 -13.63 -12.70 9.46
CA LYS A 281 -13.08 -14.07 9.54
C LYS A 281 -13.89 -15.05 8.73
N GLY A 282 -15.22 -14.93 8.77
CA GLY A 282 -16.13 -15.69 7.92
C GLY A 282 -15.89 -15.41 6.45
N MET A 283 -15.74 -14.13 6.07
CA MET A 283 -15.45 -13.74 4.69
C MET A 283 -14.16 -14.35 4.17
N LYS A 284 -13.05 -14.27 4.91
CA LYS A 284 -11.75 -14.87 4.51
C LYS A 284 -11.81 -16.38 4.24
N ARG A 285 -12.72 -17.10 4.88
CA ARG A 285 -12.91 -18.54 4.64
C ARG A 285 -13.60 -18.83 3.31
N VAL A 286 -14.50 -17.96 2.89
CA VAL A 286 -15.30 -18.12 1.67
C VAL A 286 -14.64 -17.48 0.47
N GLU A 287 -13.92 -16.39 0.66
CA GLU A 287 -13.31 -15.54 -0.38
C GLU A 287 -12.42 -16.33 -1.36
N ARG A 288 -11.68 -17.33 -0.88
CA ARG A 288 -10.82 -18.18 -1.72
C ARG A 288 -11.58 -19.04 -2.75
N PHE A 289 -12.91 -19.17 -2.59
CA PHE A 289 -13.79 -19.88 -3.51
C PHE A 289 -14.59 -18.96 -4.42
N LEU A 290 -14.32 -17.64 -4.34
CA LEU A 290 -15.03 -16.63 -5.10
C LEU A 290 -14.12 -15.98 -6.12
N LYS A 291 -14.66 -15.71 -7.28
CA LYS A 291 -14.07 -14.82 -8.27
C LYS A 291 -14.95 -13.60 -8.48
N GLU A 292 -14.32 -12.49 -8.79
CA GLU A 292 -15.01 -11.27 -9.15
C GLU A 292 -15.13 -11.17 -10.67
N ASP A 293 -16.36 -11.19 -11.15
CA ASP A 293 -16.70 -10.99 -12.55
C ASP A 293 -17.32 -9.62 -12.76
N VAL A 294 -17.09 -9.03 -13.93
CA VAL A 294 -17.74 -7.77 -14.31
C VAL A 294 -19.27 -7.95 -14.25
N CYS A 295 -19.96 -7.00 -13.63
CA CYS A 295 -21.41 -7.08 -13.50
C CYS A 295 -22.09 -7.15 -14.89
N PRO A 296 -22.90 -8.16 -15.17
CA PRO A 296 -23.52 -8.36 -16.48
C PRO A 296 -24.51 -7.25 -16.87
N ASP A 297 -25.15 -6.61 -15.89
CA ASP A 297 -26.15 -5.56 -16.15
C ASP A 297 -25.54 -4.19 -16.44
N CYS A 298 -24.53 -3.82 -15.69
CA CYS A 298 -23.91 -2.51 -15.87
C CYS A 298 -22.61 -2.53 -16.68
N GLY A 299 -22.05 -3.71 -16.97
CA GLY A 299 -20.80 -3.84 -17.72
C GLY A 299 -19.62 -3.14 -17.00
N GLY A 300 -19.59 -3.17 -15.66
CA GLY A 300 -18.55 -2.55 -14.86
C GLY A 300 -18.75 -1.05 -14.55
N THR A 301 -19.74 -0.38 -15.19
CA THR A 301 -19.95 1.08 -15.03
C THR A 301 -20.47 1.48 -13.66
N ARG A 302 -20.88 0.54 -12.82
CA ARG A 302 -21.45 0.76 -11.47
C ARG A 302 -22.83 1.42 -11.47
N LEU A 303 -23.25 2.02 -12.63
CA LEU A 303 -24.43 2.84 -12.78
C LEU A 303 -25.68 2.03 -13.19
N SER A 304 -26.83 2.46 -12.69
CA SER A 304 -28.15 1.95 -13.12
C SER A 304 -28.41 2.25 -14.59
N LYS A 305 -29.38 1.55 -15.18
CA LYS A 305 -29.78 1.78 -16.59
C LYS A 305 -30.17 3.24 -16.82
N ARG A 306 -30.94 3.86 -15.92
CA ARG A 306 -31.39 5.26 -16.01
C ARG A 306 -30.20 6.24 -15.93
N ALA A 307 -29.22 5.97 -15.05
CA ALA A 307 -28.06 6.84 -14.86
C ALA A 307 -27.08 6.80 -16.07
N ARG A 308 -27.16 5.79 -16.93
CA ARG A 308 -26.35 5.65 -18.15
C ARG A 308 -26.96 6.30 -19.38
N LEU A 309 -28.21 6.82 -19.31
CA LEU A 309 -28.89 7.40 -20.48
C LEU A 309 -28.43 8.82 -20.83
N PRO A 310 -28.24 9.77 -19.88
CA PRO A 310 -27.86 11.13 -20.23
C PRO A 310 -26.58 11.18 -21.07
N LYS A 311 -26.57 12.01 -22.09
CA LYS A 311 -25.41 12.23 -22.98
C LYS A 311 -25.02 13.72 -22.97
N LEU A 312 -23.75 13.99 -22.77
CA LEU A 312 -23.19 15.33 -22.88
C LEU A 312 -22.14 15.32 -24.00
N CYS A 313 -22.29 16.17 -24.99
CA CYS A 313 -21.46 16.17 -26.18
C CYS A 313 -21.34 14.77 -26.83
N GLY A 314 -22.45 14.01 -26.84
CA GLY A 314 -22.54 12.70 -27.48
C GLY A 314 -22.09 11.50 -26.63
N ILE A 315 -21.40 11.68 -25.48
CA ILE A 315 -20.93 10.61 -24.62
C ILE A 315 -21.72 10.49 -23.31
N THR A 316 -21.73 9.31 -22.71
CA THR A 316 -22.37 9.06 -21.43
C THR A 316 -21.44 9.37 -20.24
N LEU A 317 -22.01 9.50 -19.04
CA LEU A 317 -21.22 9.65 -17.81
C LEU A 317 -20.23 8.49 -17.63
N ALA A 318 -20.63 7.27 -18.00
CA ALA A 318 -19.76 6.10 -17.92
C ALA A 318 -18.56 6.19 -18.87
N ASP A 319 -18.77 6.72 -20.08
CA ASP A 319 -17.70 6.91 -21.06
C ASP A 319 -16.71 8.00 -20.58
N ALA A 320 -17.24 9.12 -20.08
CA ALA A 320 -16.42 10.20 -19.51
C ALA A 320 -15.59 9.72 -18.31
N CYS A 321 -16.13 8.84 -17.45
CA CYS A 321 -15.40 8.28 -16.31
C CYS A 321 -14.25 7.35 -16.71
N LYS A 322 -14.29 6.75 -17.91
CA LYS A 322 -13.23 5.87 -18.42
C LYS A 322 -12.05 6.62 -19.04
N MET A 323 -12.27 7.87 -19.44
CA MET A 323 -11.19 8.72 -19.95
C MET A 323 -10.12 8.91 -18.89
N SER A 324 -8.86 9.01 -19.30
CA SER A 324 -7.82 9.55 -18.43
C SER A 324 -8.16 10.98 -18.02
N LEU A 325 -7.66 11.42 -16.88
CA LEU A 325 -7.92 12.78 -16.40
C LEU A 325 -7.44 13.83 -17.43
N SER A 326 -6.34 13.55 -18.13
CA SER A 326 -5.81 14.42 -19.20
C SER A 326 -6.81 14.58 -20.36
N GLU A 327 -7.33 13.45 -20.86
CA GLU A 327 -8.35 13.46 -21.94
C GLU A 327 -9.65 14.09 -21.48
N LEU A 328 -10.04 13.82 -20.22
CA LEU A 328 -11.28 14.38 -19.66
C LEU A 328 -11.20 15.90 -19.50
N VAL A 329 -10.05 16.44 -19.09
CA VAL A 329 -9.80 17.90 -19.03
C VAL A 329 -9.93 18.53 -20.41
N GLU A 330 -9.33 17.92 -21.42
CA GLU A 330 -9.44 18.40 -22.81
C GLU A 330 -10.89 18.38 -23.30
N TRP A 331 -11.61 17.28 -23.04
CA TRP A 331 -13.02 17.18 -23.40
C TRP A 331 -13.89 18.22 -22.66
N VAL A 332 -13.67 18.44 -21.35
CA VAL A 332 -14.40 19.44 -20.55
C VAL A 332 -14.22 20.85 -21.10
N ASN A 333 -13.03 21.18 -21.63
CA ASN A 333 -12.77 22.49 -22.25
C ASN A 333 -13.68 22.80 -23.44
N HIS A 334 -14.15 21.77 -24.17
CA HIS A 334 -15.02 21.93 -25.34
C HIS A 334 -16.52 21.91 -25.00
N VAL A 335 -16.90 21.56 -23.76
CA VAL A 335 -18.33 21.45 -23.37
C VAL A 335 -19.09 22.76 -23.52
N PRO A 336 -18.59 23.94 -23.06
CA PRO A 336 -19.32 25.19 -23.17
C PRO A 336 -19.65 25.56 -24.63
N ASP A 337 -18.72 25.32 -25.56
CA ASP A 337 -18.88 25.66 -27.00
C ASP A 337 -19.92 24.77 -27.71
N ALA A 338 -20.14 23.56 -27.19
CA ALA A 338 -21.09 22.61 -27.75
C ALA A 338 -22.53 22.83 -27.28
N LEU A 339 -22.77 23.79 -26.38
CA LEU A 339 -24.09 24.06 -25.80
C LEU A 339 -24.74 25.31 -26.38
N PRO A 340 -26.09 25.43 -26.31
CA PRO A 340 -26.80 26.64 -26.66
C PRO A 340 -26.23 27.87 -25.95
N GLU A 341 -26.24 29.03 -26.61
CA GLU A 341 -25.64 30.28 -26.13
C GLU A 341 -26.15 30.68 -24.74
N GLU A 342 -27.43 30.47 -24.49
CA GLU A 342 -28.08 30.77 -23.20
C GLU A 342 -27.58 29.95 -22.03
N MET A 343 -26.94 28.78 -22.27
CA MET A 343 -26.40 27.88 -21.27
C MET A 343 -24.90 28.03 -21.06
N ARG A 344 -24.19 28.72 -21.94
CA ARG A 344 -22.71 28.80 -21.95
C ARG A 344 -22.13 29.31 -20.63
N LEU A 345 -22.62 30.42 -20.12
CA LEU A 345 -22.11 31.01 -18.87
C LEU A 345 -22.22 30.06 -17.68
N MET A 346 -23.29 29.29 -17.59
CA MET A 346 -23.47 28.31 -16.54
C MET A 346 -22.53 27.12 -16.75
N ALA A 347 -22.37 26.69 -18.00
CA ALA A 347 -21.44 25.60 -18.33
C ALA A 347 -19.99 25.99 -18.01
N GLU A 348 -19.56 27.19 -18.37
CA GLU A 348 -18.24 27.75 -18.06
C GLU A 348 -17.96 27.68 -16.54
N ASN A 349 -18.88 28.17 -15.71
CA ASN A 349 -18.72 28.15 -14.25
C ASN A 349 -18.56 26.73 -13.66
N ILE A 350 -19.34 25.76 -14.19
CA ILE A 350 -19.24 24.37 -13.73
C ILE A 350 -17.93 23.74 -14.23
N CYS A 351 -17.55 24.00 -15.48
CA CYS A 351 -16.31 23.50 -16.07
C CYS A 351 -15.08 24.09 -15.38
N GLU A 352 -15.07 25.39 -15.06
CA GLU A 352 -13.98 26.01 -14.28
C GLU A 352 -13.80 25.34 -12.89
N SER A 353 -14.90 25.03 -12.22
CA SER A 353 -14.86 24.32 -10.94
C SER A 353 -14.23 22.92 -11.05
N PHE A 354 -14.49 22.23 -12.16
CA PHE A 354 -13.84 20.95 -12.48
C PHE A 354 -12.35 21.15 -12.77
N GLN A 355 -12.02 22.12 -13.62
CA GLN A 355 -10.65 22.40 -14.07
C GLN A 355 -9.71 22.77 -12.93
N MET A 356 -10.18 23.57 -11.95
CA MET A 356 -9.38 23.95 -10.78
C MET A 356 -8.88 22.74 -10.00
N VAL A 357 -9.73 21.73 -9.80
CA VAL A 357 -9.33 20.51 -9.09
C VAL A 357 -8.49 19.61 -9.99
N ALA A 358 -8.90 19.46 -11.25
CA ALA A 358 -8.22 18.62 -12.22
C ALA A 358 -6.78 19.08 -12.48
N LYS A 359 -6.55 20.40 -12.62
CA LYS A 359 -5.21 20.97 -12.81
C LYS A 359 -4.24 20.53 -11.72
N ARG A 360 -4.62 20.64 -10.46
CA ARG A 360 -3.77 20.22 -9.32
C ARG A 360 -3.43 18.73 -9.34
N LEU A 361 -4.40 17.89 -9.72
CA LEU A 361 -4.14 16.45 -9.89
C LEU A 361 -3.19 16.18 -11.06
N MET A 362 -3.32 16.98 -12.14
CA MET A 362 -2.39 16.93 -13.29
C MET A 362 -0.98 17.33 -12.88
N ASP A 363 -0.83 18.44 -12.16
CA ASP A 363 0.45 18.96 -11.67
C ASP A 363 1.13 17.93 -10.72
N LEU A 364 0.34 17.20 -9.94
CA LEU A 364 0.81 16.08 -9.10
C LEU A 364 1.05 14.76 -9.88
N GLY A 365 1.00 14.79 -11.22
CA GLY A 365 1.31 13.64 -12.07
C GLY A 365 0.24 12.53 -12.07
N LEU A 366 -1.04 12.85 -11.77
CA LEU A 366 -2.14 11.89 -11.76
C LEU A 366 -3.00 11.94 -13.04
N GLY A 367 -2.55 12.62 -14.07
CA GLY A 367 -3.30 12.83 -15.32
C GLY A 367 -3.64 11.55 -16.09
N TYR A 368 -2.92 10.47 -15.88
CA TYR A 368 -3.15 9.18 -16.52
C TYR A 368 -4.27 8.34 -15.87
N LEU A 369 -4.74 8.71 -14.67
CA LEU A 369 -5.78 7.97 -13.97
C LEU A 369 -7.17 8.31 -14.54
N SER A 370 -8.02 7.29 -14.67
CA SER A 370 -9.44 7.45 -15.00
C SER A 370 -10.28 7.61 -13.74
N LEU A 371 -11.41 8.33 -13.83
CA LEU A 371 -12.27 8.57 -12.66
C LEU A 371 -12.95 7.30 -12.13
N ASP A 372 -13.12 6.28 -12.94
CA ASP A 372 -13.70 4.99 -12.56
C ASP A 372 -12.69 4.03 -11.92
N ARG A 373 -11.38 4.37 -11.95
CA ARG A 373 -10.32 3.55 -11.33
C ARG A 373 -10.63 3.30 -9.87
N ALA A 374 -10.70 2.03 -9.46
CA ALA A 374 -10.96 1.66 -8.07
C ALA A 374 -9.87 2.23 -7.15
N ALA A 375 -10.26 2.94 -6.10
CA ALA A 375 -9.31 3.59 -5.20
C ALA A 375 -8.43 2.60 -4.42
N SER A 376 -8.88 1.34 -4.25
CA SER A 376 -8.09 0.24 -3.69
C SER A 376 -6.92 -0.20 -4.57
N THR A 377 -6.97 0.07 -5.88
CA THR A 377 -5.91 -0.27 -6.84
C THR A 377 -4.88 0.85 -7.01
N LEU A 378 -5.08 2.00 -6.37
CA LEU A 378 -4.12 3.08 -6.36
C LEU A 378 -2.93 2.75 -5.47
N SER A 379 -1.73 3.09 -5.92
CA SER A 379 -0.52 3.02 -5.09
C SER A 379 -0.63 3.95 -3.87
N THR A 380 0.25 3.76 -2.90
CA THR A 380 0.29 4.61 -1.71
C THR A 380 0.55 6.07 -2.07
N GLY A 381 1.50 6.34 -2.96
CA GLY A 381 1.80 7.69 -3.44
C GLY A 381 0.66 8.32 -4.24
N GLU A 382 -0.04 7.56 -5.11
CA GLU A 382 -1.22 8.06 -5.84
C GLU A 382 -2.34 8.47 -4.87
N ARG A 383 -2.62 7.65 -3.83
CA ARG A 383 -3.62 7.98 -2.81
C ARG A 383 -3.23 9.23 -2.02
N GLN A 384 -1.98 9.36 -1.64
CA GLN A 384 -1.48 10.52 -0.89
C GLN A 384 -1.58 11.81 -1.71
N ARG A 385 -1.16 11.80 -2.98
CA ARG A 385 -1.30 12.94 -3.90
C ARG A 385 -2.76 13.33 -4.16
N MET A 386 -3.64 12.35 -4.33
CA MET A 386 -5.07 12.60 -4.43
C MET A 386 -5.63 13.30 -3.17
N GLN A 387 -5.21 12.88 -1.98
CA GLN A 387 -5.58 13.54 -0.73
C GLN A 387 -4.99 14.94 -0.61
N LEU A 388 -3.75 15.15 -1.03
CA LEU A 388 -3.12 16.47 -1.07
C LEU A 388 -3.89 17.44 -1.97
N ALA A 389 -4.20 17.05 -3.21
CA ALA A 389 -4.99 17.86 -4.13
C ALA A 389 -6.35 18.26 -3.54
N ARG A 390 -6.98 17.33 -2.79
CA ARG A 390 -8.23 17.58 -2.09
C ARG A 390 -8.07 18.55 -0.92
N ALA A 391 -7.03 18.40 -0.10
CA ALA A 391 -6.77 19.25 1.08
C ALA A 391 -6.54 20.71 0.68
N VAL A 392 -5.84 20.95 -0.43
CA VAL A 392 -5.49 22.28 -0.94
C VAL A 392 -6.66 22.99 -1.66
N ARG A 393 -7.73 22.25 -2.00
CA ARG A 393 -8.88 22.79 -2.74
C ARG A 393 -9.54 24.00 -2.05
N ASN A 394 -9.63 23.99 -0.74
CA ASN A 394 -10.52 24.89 0.00
C ASN A 394 -9.93 26.29 0.27
N ARG A 395 -8.73 26.63 -0.23
CA ARG A 395 -8.05 27.92 -0.01
C ARG A 395 -8.22 28.44 1.41
N THR A 396 -7.98 27.53 2.39
CA THR A 396 -7.97 27.92 3.81
C THR A 396 -6.73 28.75 4.11
N THR A 397 -6.84 29.66 5.06
CA THR A 397 -5.72 30.49 5.52
C THR A 397 -5.43 30.21 6.99
N GLY A 398 -4.15 30.35 7.41
CA GLY A 398 -3.77 30.18 8.80
C GLY A 398 -3.79 28.72 9.28
N VAL A 399 -3.61 27.75 8.39
CA VAL A 399 -3.54 26.33 8.69
C VAL A 399 -2.10 25.85 8.62
N LEU A 400 -1.75 24.90 9.49
CA LEU A 400 -0.49 24.15 9.46
C LEU A 400 -0.71 22.82 8.72
N TYR A 401 -0.13 22.69 7.54
CA TYR A 401 -0.13 21.44 6.78
C TYR A 401 1.09 20.61 7.15
N VAL A 402 0.88 19.40 7.63
CA VAL A 402 1.95 18.44 7.93
C VAL A 402 1.94 17.35 6.87
N LEU A 403 2.96 17.35 6.01
CA LEU A 403 3.13 16.43 4.89
C LEU A 403 4.19 15.40 5.27
N ASP A 404 3.78 14.14 5.39
CA ASP A 404 4.66 13.04 5.78
C ASP A 404 5.06 12.23 4.55
N GLU A 405 6.30 12.42 4.08
CA GLU A 405 6.90 11.82 2.89
C GLU A 405 6.05 11.98 1.60
N PRO A 406 5.67 13.20 1.20
CA PRO A 406 4.81 13.40 0.04
C PRO A 406 5.50 13.10 -1.30
N SER A 407 6.83 12.96 -1.34
CA SER A 407 7.62 12.60 -2.52
C SER A 407 7.57 11.11 -2.88
N ILE A 408 6.96 10.25 -2.03
CA ILE A 408 6.94 8.78 -2.21
C ILE A 408 6.46 8.40 -3.61
N GLY A 409 7.27 7.59 -4.31
CA GLY A 409 6.96 7.05 -5.63
C GLY A 409 6.83 8.11 -6.72
N LEU A 410 7.36 9.33 -6.48
CA LEU A 410 7.44 10.39 -7.47
C LEU A 410 8.71 10.25 -8.31
N HIS A 411 8.52 10.32 -9.61
CA HIS A 411 9.63 10.59 -10.51
C HIS A 411 10.11 12.06 -10.30
N PRO A 412 11.40 12.39 -10.42
CA PRO A 412 11.91 13.75 -10.25
C PRO A 412 11.16 14.84 -11.02
N SER A 413 10.62 14.52 -12.21
CA SER A 413 9.76 15.46 -12.98
C SER A 413 8.45 15.84 -12.29
N ASN A 414 7.94 15.03 -11.38
CA ASN A 414 6.68 15.27 -10.67
C ASN A 414 6.91 16.00 -9.33
N ILE A 415 8.15 16.09 -8.85
CA ILE A 415 8.49 16.83 -7.62
C ILE A 415 8.22 18.32 -7.81
N VAL A 416 8.46 18.84 -9.02
CA VAL A 416 8.17 20.26 -9.36
C VAL A 416 6.70 20.61 -9.10
N GLY A 417 5.75 19.79 -9.58
CA GLY A 417 4.34 20.04 -9.32
C GLY A 417 3.95 19.94 -7.84
N LEU A 418 4.62 19.07 -7.07
CA LEU A 418 4.42 19.02 -5.62
C LEU A 418 4.96 20.29 -4.93
N THR A 419 6.09 20.80 -5.36
CA THR A 419 6.68 22.05 -4.87
C THR A 419 5.76 23.24 -5.17
N ASP A 420 5.21 23.32 -6.38
CA ASP A 420 4.24 24.37 -6.76
C ASP A 420 3.01 24.36 -5.85
N VAL A 421 2.47 23.18 -5.53
CA VAL A 421 1.36 23.04 -4.58
C VAL A 421 1.72 23.55 -3.18
N MET A 422 2.95 23.29 -2.69
CA MET A 422 3.40 23.81 -1.40
C MET A 422 3.55 25.34 -1.43
N HIS A 423 4.07 25.91 -2.49
CA HIS A 423 4.14 27.37 -2.65
C HIS A 423 2.76 28.03 -2.74
N ASP A 424 1.78 27.41 -3.41
CA ASP A 424 0.39 27.86 -3.40
C ASP A 424 -0.18 27.90 -1.98
N LEU A 425 0.09 26.88 -1.14
CA LEU A 425 -0.33 26.88 0.27
C LEU A 425 0.28 28.05 1.06
N ILE A 426 1.56 28.33 0.85
CA ILE A 426 2.24 29.47 1.50
C ILE A 426 1.64 30.80 1.01
N ALA A 427 1.41 30.94 -0.29
CA ALA A 427 0.80 32.15 -0.88
C ALA A 427 -0.61 32.40 -0.34
N ASP A 428 -1.38 31.35 -0.03
CA ASP A 428 -2.69 31.44 0.62
C ASP A 428 -2.59 31.72 2.15
N GLY A 429 -1.38 31.97 2.71
CA GLY A 429 -1.17 32.34 4.12
C GLY A 429 -1.15 31.16 5.08
N ASN A 430 -0.75 30.00 4.65
CA ASN A 430 -0.60 28.79 5.46
C ASN A 430 0.88 28.52 5.80
N SER A 431 1.11 27.50 6.62
CA SER A 431 2.45 26.98 6.96
C SER A 431 2.54 25.52 6.55
N VAL A 432 3.69 25.08 6.05
CA VAL A 432 3.91 23.70 5.62
C VAL A 432 5.07 23.10 6.42
N ILE A 433 4.81 21.97 7.06
CA ILE A 433 5.83 21.07 7.63
C ILE A 433 6.00 19.91 6.67
N LEU A 434 7.18 19.77 6.12
CA LEU A 434 7.55 18.73 5.18
C LEU A 434 8.48 17.73 5.88
N VAL A 435 8.03 16.52 6.13
CA VAL A 435 8.92 15.41 6.51
C VAL A 435 9.28 14.66 5.25
N ASP A 436 10.52 14.69 4.84
CA ASP A 436 10.96 13.99 3.63
C ASP A 436 12.44 13.57 3.71
N HIS A 437 12.85 12.74 2.78
CA HIS A 437 14.23 12.27 2.60
C HIS A 437 14.82 12.69 1.26
N ASP A 438 13.97 13.02 0.29
CA ASP A 438 14.38 13.46 -1.02
C ASP A 438 15.03 14.84 -0.96
N THR A 439 16.31 14.90 -1.40
CA THR A 439 17.09 16.14 -1.34
C THR A 439 16.59 17.19 -2.34
N GLN A 440 15.90 16.81 -3.42
CA GLN A 440 15.34 17.74 -4.38
C GLN A 440 14.21 18.56 -3.73
N ILE A 441 13.29 17.90 -3.02
CA ILE A 441 12.19 18.61 -2.36
C ILE A 441 12.65 19.33 -1.08
N LEU A 442 13.61 18.77 -0.33
CA LEU A 442 14.16 19.42 0.84
C LEU A 442 14.92 20.70 0.51
N SER A 443 15.54 20.79 -0.67
CA SER A 443 16.23 22.02 -1.12
C SER A 443 15.29 23.20 -1.38
N GLU A 444 13.99 22.95 -1.51
CA GLU A 444 12.95 23.98 -1.69
C GLU A 444 12.40 24.50 -0.36
N ALA A 445 12.86 23.96 0.78
CA ALA A 445 12.43 24.43 2.09
C ALA A 445 13.08 25.79 2.44
N ASP A 446 12.31 26.70 3.04
CA ASP A 446 12.81 27.95 3.59
C ASP A 446 13.66 27.75 4.86
N TRP A 447 13.32 26.71 5.62
CA TRP A 447 13.95 26.36 6.90
C TRP A 447 14.00 24.85 7.04
N LEU A 448 15.08 24.33 7.58
CA LEU A 448 15.25 22.90 7.80
C LEU A 448 15.59 22.63 9.26
N VAL A 449 14.97 21.58 9.81
CA VAL A 449 15.26 21.02 11.13
C VAL A 449 15.76 19.61 10.93
N GLU A 450 16.99 19.33 11.30
CA GLU A 450 17.60 18.01 11.17
C GLU A 450 17.58 17.25 12.49
N MET A 451 16.97 16.07 12.47
CA MET A 451 16.84 15.17 13.61
C MET A 451 17.91 14.09 13.59
N GLY A 452 18.49 13.79 14.76
CA GLY A 452 19.55 12.79 14.86
C GLY A 452 20.05 12.62 16.29
N PRO A 453 21.36 12.28 16.46
CA PRO A 453 22.35 11.95 15.41
C PRO A 453 22.20 10.59 14.77
N LYS A 454 21.51 9.64 15.40
CA LYS A 454 21.25 8.29 14.93
C LYS A 454 19.76 7.95 15.08
N ALA A 455 19.43 6.67 14.90
CA ALA A 455 18.10 6.12 15.08
C ALA A 455 17.83 5.66 16.52
N GLY A 456 16.59 5.44 16.88
CA GLY A 456 16.16 4.81 18.14
C GLY A 456 16.62 5.56 19.39
N ALA A 457 17.22 4.85 20.33
CA ALA A 457 17.66 5.40 21.62
C ALA A 457 18.73 6.50 21.49
N ASP A 458 19.56 6.46 20.47
CA ASP A 458 20.60 7.46 20.19
C ASP A 458 20.10 8.63 19.35
N GLY A 459 18.83 8.59 18.91
CA GLY A 459 18.16 9.66 18.16
C GLY A 459 17.42 10.66 19.03
N GLY A 460 16.43 11.31 18.46
CA GLY A 460 15.48 12.16 19.16
C GLY A 460 16.01 13.55 19.56
N ARG A 461 17.11 14.01 18.97
CA ARG A 461 17.68 15.34 19.19
C ARG A 461 17.68 16.16 17.91
N ILE A 462 17.71 17.47 18.03
CA ILE A 462 17.97 18.37 16.90
C ILE A 462 19.48 18.51 16.80
N ILE A 463 20.05 18.16 15.64
CA ILE A 463 21.49 18.26 15.38
C ILE A 463 21.85 19.51 14.55
N ALA A 464 20.93 19.99 13.73
CA ALA A 464 21.09 21.23 12.97
C ALA A 464 19.70 21.84 12.70
N GLN A 465 19.65 23.17 12.61
CA GLN A 465 18.47 23.91 12.13
C GLN A 465 18.91 25.23 11.50
N GLY A 466 18.21 25.67 10.47
CA GLY A 466 18.52 26.91 9.76
C GLY A 466 18.02 26.92 8.33
N THR A 467 18.41 27.90 7.57
CA THR A 467 18.23 27.96 6.11
C THR A 467 19.09 26.90 5.41
N ILE A 468 18.76 26.57 4.17
CA ILE A 468 19.51 25.57 3.41
C ILE A 468 21.02 25.88 3.36
N PRO A 469 21.49 27.14 3.07
CA PRO A 469 22.92 27.45 3.10
C PRO A 469 23.57 27.26 4.49
N GLU A 470 22.83 27.52 5.59
CA GLU A 470 23.34 27.32 6.95
C GLU A 470 23.50 25.82 7.25
N ILE A 471 22.56 25.00 6.83
CA ILE A 471 22.61 23.53 6.94
C ILE A 471 23.77 22.95 6.13
N GLU A 472 23.97 23.42 4.89
CA GLU A 472 25.10 23.01 4.04
C GLU A 472 26.46 23.38 4.63
N ALA A 473 26.54 24.47 5.34
CA ALA A 473 27.78 24.93 6.00
C ALA A 473 28.02 24.26 7.36
N ASN A 474 27.01 23.66 7.97
CA ASN A 474 27.10 23.09 9.32
C ASN A 474 27.82 21.71 9.28
N PRO A 475 28.99 21.55 9.95
CA PRO A 475 29.73 20.30 9.98
C PRO A 475 29.02 19.16 10.69
N ASP A 476 28.09 19.46 11.60
CA ASP A 476 27.31 18.46 12.33
C ASP A 476 26.12 17.94 11.53
N SER A 477 25.73 18.65 10.47
CA SER A 477 24.63 18.24 9.58
C SER A 477 25.04 17.06 8.70
N ARG A 478 24.23 16.02 8.71
CA ARG A 478 24.39 14.85 7.87
C ARG A 478 23.74 15.04 6.50
N ILE A 479 22.57 15.70 6.46
CA ILE A 479 21.86 15.95 5.21
C ILE A 479 22.55 17.03 4.38
N GLY A 480 23.22 18.02 5.02
CA GLY A 480 23.86 19.14 4.35
C GLY A 480 24.88 18.74 3.28
N THR A 481 25.57 17.62 3.44
CA THR A 481 26.50 17.10 2.42
C THR A 481 25.78 16.63 1.16
N PHE A 482 24.55 16.12 1.27
CA PHE A 482 23.74 15.63 0.16
C PHE A 482 22.98 16.76 -0.55
N LEU A 483 22.64 17.85 0.14
CA LEU A 483 22.03 19.03 -0.45
C LEU A 483 22.98 19.72 -1.46
N LYS A 484 24.29 19.60 -1.29
CA LYS A 484 25.35 20.17 -2.18
C LYS A 484 25.37 19.57 -3.60
N LYS A 485 24.38 18.78 -4.01
CA LYS A 485 24.30 18.18 -5.36
C LYS A 485 25.56 17.37 -5.79
N THR A 486 26.31 16.83 -4.84
CA THR A 486 27.35 15.85 -5.12
C THR A 486 26.71 14.46 -5.25
N HIS A 487 26.95 13.80 -6.36
CA HIS A 487 26.37 12.48 -6.64
C HIS A 487 27.47 11.41 -6.66
N PRO A 488 27.88 10.89 -5.51
CA PRO A 488 28.96 9.92 -5.44
C PRO A 488 28.56 8.58 -6.02
N ILE A 489 29.52 7.89 -6.63
CA ILE A 489 29.37 6.50 -7.07
C ILE A 489 29.86 5.60 -5.93
N TYR A 490 28.96 4.78 -5.39
CA TYR A 490 29.20 3.95 -4.22
C TYR A 490 29.63 2.52 -4.54
N ARG A 491 29.55 2.10 -5.81
CA ARG A 491 29.86 0.74 -6.25
C ARG A 491 30.64 0.72 -7.57
N LYS A 492 31.41 -0.33 -7.78
CA LYS A 492 32.07 -0.56 -9.06
C LYS A 492 31.06 -1.12 -10.06
N LYS A 493 30.77 -0.37 -11.11
CA LYS A 493 29.86 -0.78 -12.18
C LYS A 493 30.56 -1.68 -13.20
N ALA A 494 29.80 -2.57 -13.86
CA ALA A 494 30.27 -3.34 -14.98
C ALA A 494 30.54 -2.44 -16.19
N SER A 495 31.58 -2.76 -16.97
CA SER A 495 31.83 -2.07 -18.23
C SER A 495 30.76 -2.45 -19.26
N GLU A 496 30.55 -1.58 -20.27
CA GLU A 496 29.56 -1.84 -21.34
C GLU A 496 29.88 -3.16 -22.09
N GLN A 497 31.16 -3.52 -22.24
CA GLN A 497 31.60 -4.75 -22.87
C GLN A 497 31.31 -5.99 -22.04
N GLU A 498 31.33 -5.88 -20.73
CA GLU A 498 31.06 -6.98 -19.77
C GLU A 498 29.57 -7.10 -19.36
N MET A 499 28.73 -6.18 -19.80
CA MET A 499 27.34 -6.06 -19.34
C MET A 499 26.56 -7.38 -19.47
N PHE A 500 26.63 -8.02 -20.62
CA PHE A 500 25.92 -9.26 -20.93
C PHE A 500 26.79 -10.53 -20.87
N SER A 501 28.00 -10.44 -20.33
CA SER A 501 28.96 -11.57 -20.29
C SER A 501 28.48 -12.79 -19.49
N LEU A 502 27.59 -12.59 -18.51
CA LEU A 502 27.00 -13.65 -17.68
C LEU A 502 25.66 -14.18 -18.21
N GLY A 503 25.25 -13.76 -19.40
CA GLY A 503 23.97 -14.13 -20.01
C GLY A 503 22.92 -13.04 -19.96
N THR A 504 21.78 -13.31 -20.55
CA THR A 504 20.67 -12.35 -20.71
C THR A 504 19.33 -13.01 -20.40
N ILE A 505 18.46 -12.32 -19.72
CA ILE A 505 17.03 -12.65 -19.65
C ILE A 505 16.34 -11.90 -20.80
N HIS A 506 15.78 -12.63 -21.75
CA HIS A 506 15.01 -12.06 -22.84
C HIS A 506 13.52 -12.22 -22.57
N LEU A 507 12.79 -11.12 -22.50
CA LEU A 507 11.35 -11.08 -22.35
C LEU A 507 10.69 -10.45 -23.59
N SER A 508 9.65 -11.09 -24.14
CA SER A 508 8.83 -10.53 -25.21
C SER A 508 7.36 -10.63 -24.84
N THR A 509 6.64 -9.51 -24.87
CA THR A 509 5.23 -9.41 -24.47
C THR A 509 4.36 -8.86 -25.60
N ASP A 510 3.08 -9.25 -25.60
CA ASP A 510 1.99 -8.53 -26.21
C ASP A 510 1.55 -7.35 -25.35
N ALA A 511 0.55 -6.60 -25.79
CA ALA A 511 0.00 -5.52 -25.01
C ALA A 511 -0.67 -6.04 -23.72
N ILE A 512 -0.43 -5.35 -22.60
CA ILE A 512 -1.10 -5.57 -21.33
C ILE A 512 -1.34 -4.22 -20.65
N HIS A 513 -2.58 -3.94 -20.30
CA HIS A 513 -3.00 -2.63 -19.77
C HIS A 513 -2.52 -1.50 -20.71
N THR A 514 -1.73 -0.57 -20.19
CA THR A 514 -1.14 0.51 -20.99
C THR A 514 0.19 0.14 -21.65
N VAL A 515 0.81 -0.98 -21.25
CA VAL A 515 2.09 -1.44 -21.82
C VAL A 515 1.86 -1.98 -23.23
N LYS A 516 2.57 -1.39 -24.19
CA LYS A 516 2.54 -1.78 -25.59
C LYS A 516 3.40 -3.04 -25.80
N PRO A 517 3.22 -3.79 -26.90
CA PRO A 517 4.09 -4.93 -27.20
C PRO A 517 5.56 -4.49 -27.19
N LEU A 518 6.38 -5.18 -26.41
CA LEU A 518 7.78 -4.82 -26.24
C LEU A 518 8.72 -6.02 -26.09
N LYS A 519 10.01 -5.77 -26.23
CA LYS A 519 11.08 -6.70 -25.93
C LYS A 519 12.04 -6.07 -24.95
N ALA A 520 12.35 -6.77 -23.86
CA ALA A 520 13.30 -6.35 -22.84
C ALA A 520 14.42 -7.36 -22.72
N ASP A 521 15.65 -6.86 -22.72
CA ASP A 521 16.87 -7.63 -22.50
C ASP A 521 17.48 -7.17 -21.18
N ILE A 522 17.61 -8.08 -20.21
CA ILE A 522 18.10 -7.81 -18.86
C ILE A 522 19.38 -8.60 -18.62
N PRO A 523 20.52 -7.94 -18.29
CA PRO A 523 21.76 -8.64 -18.03
C PRO A 523 21.71 -9.44 -16.74
N LYS A 524 22.17 -10.70 -16.79
CA LYS A 524 22.30 -11.57 -15.63
C LYS A 524 23.48 -11.16 -14.75
N GLY A 525 23.37 -11.40 -13.43
CA GLY A 525 24.42 -11.11 -12.47
C GLY A 525 24.79 -9.62 -12.39
N ARG A 526 23.86 -8.73 -12.65
CA ARG A 526 24.03 -7.26 -12.65
C ARG A 526 22.91 -6.59 -11.88
N LEU A 527 23.13 -5.31 -11.51
CA LEU A 527 22.09 -4.42 -10.99
C LEU A 527 21.42 -3.70 -12.16
N THR A 528 20.19 -4.10 -12.47
CA THR A 528 19.34 -3.44 -13.47
C THR A 528 18.30 -2.58 -12.78
N VAL A 529 18.20 -1.30 -13.15
CA VAL A 529 17.16 -0.40 -12.66
C VAL A 529 16.12 -0.16 -13.75
N VAL A 530 14.84 -0.35 -13.42
CA VAL A 530 13.70 -0.03 -14.27
C VAL A 530 13.10 1.26 -13.76
N THR A 531 13.21 2.31 -14.55
CA THR A 531 12.78 3.67 -14.17
C THR A 531 11.81 4.26 -15.20
N GLY A 532 11.38 5.49 -15.00
CA GLY A 532 10.47 6.23 -15.87
C GLY A 532 9.34 6.89 -15.09
N VAL A 533 8.60 7.78 -15.72
CA VAL A 533 7.53 8.55 -15.08
C VAL A 533 6.45 7.67 -14.44
N SER A 534 5.67 8.22 -13.50
CA SER A 534 4.56 7.50 -12.86
C SER A 534 3.54 7.07 -13.91
N GLY A 535 3.03 5.83 -13.82
CA GLY A 535 2.08 5.27 -14.78
C GLY A 535 2.68 4.84 -16.13
N SER A 536 4.01 4.86 -16.31
CA SER A 536 4.66 4.42 -17.55
C SER A 536 4.68 2.91 -17.80
N GLY A 537 4.20 2.09 -16.84
CA GLY A 537 4.08 0.65 -16.97
C GLY A 537 5.22 -0.17 -16.38
N LYS A 538 6.10 0.41 -15.54
CA LYS A 538 7.21 -0.28 -14.86
C LYS A 538 6.76 -1.51 -14.07
N THR A 539 5.79 -1.32 -13.18
CA THR A 539 5.24 -2.38 -12.33
C THR A 539 4.61 -3.49 -13.16
N THR A 540 3.85 -3.13 -14.21
CA THR A 540 3.24 -4.10 -15.14
C THR A 540 4.30 -4.92 -15.88
N LEU A 541 5.37 -4.28 -16.36
CA LEU A 541 6.47 -4.98 -17.04
C LEU A 541 7.16 -5.99 -16.11
N ILE A 542 7.41 -5.61 -14.88
CA ILE A 542 8.20 -6.45 -13.95
C ILE A 542 7.31 -7.39 -13.15
N LEU A 543 6.29 -6.88 -12.44
CA LEU A 543 5.51 -7.70 -11.51
C LEU A 543 4.42 -8.54 -12.20
N GLU A 544 3.85 -8.05 -13.31
CA GLU A 544 2.78 -8.77 -14.00
C GLU A 544 3.26 -9.56 -15.23
N SER A 545 4.46 -9.24 -15.77
CA SER A 545 4.98 -9.93 -16.96
C SER A 545 6.25 -10.73 -16.64
N LEU A 546 7.33 -10.09 -16.16
CA LEU A 546 8.62 -10.77 -15.97
C LEU A 546 8.58 -11.84 -14.87
N ILE A 547 8.12 -11.48 -13.65
CA ILE A 547 8.07 -12.41 -12.52
C ILE A 547 7.20 -13.63 -12.82
N PRO A 548 5.92 -13.49 -13.25
CA PRO A 548 5.09 -14.65 -13.54
C PRO A 548 5.62 -15.51 -14.70
N ALA A 549 6.31 -14.89 -15.68
CA ALA A 549 6.94 -15.64 -16.76
C ALA A 549 8.15 -16.46 -16.28
N LEU A 550 9.00 -15.90 -15.43
CA LEU A 550 10.12 -16.63 -14.80
C LEU A 550 9.61 -17.77 -13.92
N GLU A 551 8.62 -17.50 -13.06
CA GLU A 551 8.00 -18.52 -12.21
C GLU A 551 7.39 -19.66 -13.04
N SER A 552 6.71 -19.33 -14.15
CA SER A 552 6.16 -20.34 -15.06
C SER A 552 7.24 -21.20 -15.69
N THR A 553 8.39 -20.61 -16.06
CA THR A 553 9.53 -21.35 -16.63
C THR A 553 10.16 -22.27 -15.58
N ILE A 554 10.37 -21.77 -14.35
CA ILE A 554 10.95 -22.55 -13.25
C ILE A 554 10.05 -23.72 -12.86
N ASN A 555 8.75 -23.50 -12.78
CA ASN A 555 7.76 -24.50 -12.37
C ASN A 555 7.25 -25.39 -13.51
N GLY A 556 7.65 -25.13 -14.75
CA GLY A 556 7.17 -25.86 -15.93
C GLY A 556 5.68 -25.64 -16.23
N THR A 557 5.11 -24.49 -15.82
CA THR A 557 3.70 -24.14 -16.04
C THR A 557 3.52 -23.26 -17.28
N LYS A 558 2.27 -23.07 -17.71
CA LYS A 558 1.95 -22.24 -18.87
C LYS A 558 2.29 -20.76 -18.61
N LEU A 559 2.93 -20.11 -19.60
CA LEU A 559 3.21 -18.68 -19.57
C LEU A 559 1.92 -17.85 -19.46
N PRO A 560 1.98 -16.66 -18.84
CA PRO A 560 0.88 -15.69 -18.89
C PRO A 560 0.47 -15.39 -20.34
N SER A 561 -0.82 -15.17 -20.57
CA SER A 561 -1.40 -15.07 -21.93
C SER A 561 -0.80 -13.94 -22.77
N HIS A 562 -0.31 -12.87 -22.14
CA HIS A 562 0.33 -11.72 -22.80
C HIS A 562 1.85 -11.86 -22.96
N VAL A 563 2.46 -12.92 -22.41
CA VAL A 563 3.89 -13.19 -22.59
C VAL A 563 4.08 -14.11 -23.76
N LYS A 564 4.73 -13.62 -24.82
CA LYS A 564 5.02 -14.40 -26.01
C LYS A 564 6.14 -15.40 -25.80
N ASN A 565 7.23 -14.92 -25.19
CA ASN A 565 8.42 -15.71 -24.97
C ASN A 565 9.24 -15.13 -23.80
N ILE A 566 9.87 -16.03 -23.06
CA ILE A 566 10.91 -15.73 -22.10
C ILE A 566 12.06 -16.71 -22.27
N THR A 567 13.29 -16.22 -22.24
CA THR A 567 14.49 -17.05 -22.20
C THR A 567 15.31 -16.61 -21.00
N ALA A 568 15.53 -17.53 -20.07
CA ALA A 568 16.21 -17.26 -18.81
C ALA A 568 16.91 -18.55 -18.35
N GLU A 569 18.08 -18.83 -18.95
CA GLU A 569 18.88 -20.02 -18.59
C GLU A 569 19.45 -19.89 -17.19
N ASP A 570 19.59 -21.01 -16.47
CA ASP A 570 20.22 -21.09 -15.14
C ASP A 570 19.58 -20.20 -14.05
N ILE A 571 18.27 -19.94 -14.12
CA ILE A 571 17.54 -19.27 -13.05
C ILE A 571 16.67 -20.31 -12.33
N GLU A 572 16.94 -20.50 -11.03
CA GLU A 572 16.23 -21.49 -10.20
C GLU A 572 15.15 -20.86 -9.32
N GLN A 573 15.24 -19.57 -9.02
CA GLN A 573 14.26 -18.90 -8.14
C GLN A 573 14.17 -17.41 -8.41
N VAL A 574 12.94 -16.89 -8.21
CA VAL A 574 12.62 -15.45 -8.27
C VAL A 574 12.11 -15.02 -6.90
N LYS A 575 12.56 -13.87 -6.42
CA LYS A 575 12.21 -13.32 -5.10
C LYS A 575 11.79 -11.88 -5.25
N LEU A 576 10.52 -11.61 -4.93
CA LEU A 576 9.98 -10.26 -4.87
C LEU A 576 10.15 -9.70 -3.45
N ILE A 577 10.79 -8.54 -3.35
CA ILE A 577 10.95 -7.75 -2.14
C ILE A 577 10.20 -6.44 -2.32
N ASP A 578 8.97 -6.40 -1.85
CA ASP A 578 8.06 -5.26 -1.95
C ASP A 578 7.77 -4.62 -0.59
N ALA A 579 7.18 -3.43 -0.59
CA ALA A 579 6.81 -2.69 0.62
C ALA A 579 5.48 -3.18 1.25
N ALA A 580 4.89 -4.29 0.78
CA ALA A 580 3.68 -4.84 1.36
C ALA A 580 3.91 -5.22 2.83
N PRO A 581 2.94 -4.98 3.73
CA PRO A 581 3.08 -5.28 5.14
C PRO A 581 3.47 -6.73 5.41
N ILE A 582 4.42 -6.93 6.31
CA ILE A 582 4.83 -8.26 6.77
C ILE A 582 3.81 -8.74 7.80
N GLY A 583 2.90 -9.60 7.39
CA GLY A 583 1.90 -10.19 8.28
C GLY A 583 0.82 -9.19 8.73
N ILE A 584 -0.39 -9.70 8.90
CA ILE A 584 -1.55 -8.92 9.41
C ILE A 584 -1.67 -9.09 10.94
N ASN A 585 -0.86 -9.99 11.51
CA ASN A 585 -1.00 -10.42 12.90
C ASN A 585 -0.02 -9.67 13.81
N VAL A 586 -0.54 -8.94 14.77
CA VAL A 586 0.20 -8.27 15.85
C VAL A 586 1.17 -9.21 16.59
N ARG A 587 0.97 -10.53 16.51
CA ARG A 587 1.83 -11.55 17.08
C ARG A 587 3.11 -11.81 16.29
N SER A 588 3.23 -11.35 15.05
CA SER A 588 4.48 -11.37 14.29
C SER A 588 5.39 -10.25 14.77
N THR A 589 6.64 -10.58 15.12
CA THR A 589 7.64 -9.59 15.56
C THR A 589 8.88 -9.65 14.68
N VAL A 590 9.73 -8.63 14.77
CA VAL A 590 11.05 -8.60 14.12
C VAL A 590 11.83 -9.89 14.38
N ALA A 591 11.91 -10.33 15.65
CA ALA A 591 12.64 -11.55 16.04
C ALA A 591 12.02 -12.83 15.45
N THR A 592 10.66 -12.90 15.35
CA THR A 592 10.02 -14.09 14.75
C THR A 592 10.22 -14.15 13.26
N TYR A 593 10.13 -13.03 12.58
CA TYR A 593 10.29 -12.96 11.14
C TYR A 593 11.75 -13.24 10.72
N ALA A 594 12.72 -12.71 11.46
CA ALA A 594 14.15 -12.98 11.28
C ALA A 594 14.58 -14.36 11.81
N ASN A 595 13.65 -15.22 12.24
CA ASN A 595 13.92 -16.53 12.82
C ASN A 595 14.86 -16.52 14.06
N VAL A 596 15.05 -15.36 14.68
CA VAL A 596 15.87 -15.20 15.92
C VAL A 596 15.14 -15.79 17.11
N HIS A 597 13.84 -15.52 17.24
CA HIS A 597 13.02 -15.99 18.37
C HIS A 597 12.99 -17.52 18.50
N ASP A 598 12.91 -18.26 17.40
CA ASP A 598 12.88 -19.72 17.41
C ASP A 598 14.20 -20.32 17.91
N GLU A 599 15.32 -19.71 17.58
CA GLU A 599 16.62 -20.15 18.09
C GLU A 599 16.79 -19.76 19.57
N LEU A 600 16.36 -18.58 19.99
CA LEU A 600 16.35 -18.17 21.41
C LEU A 600 15.54 -19.14 22.27
N ARG A 601 14.33 -19.53 21.84
CA ARG A 601 13.50 -20.52 22.57
C ARG A 601 14.23 -21.84 22.79
N LYS A 602 15.00 -22.31 21.80
CA LYS A 602 15.81 -23.54 21.91
C LYS A 602 16.96 -23.39 22.90
N VAL A 603 17.54 -22.20 23.01
CA VAL A 603 18.61 -21.91 23.95
C VAL A 603 18.06 -21.86 25.38
N TYR A 604 16.99 -21.08 25.60
CA TYR A 604 16.40 -20.93 26.93
C TYR A 604 15.83 -22.24 27.49
N ALA A 605 15.24 -23.09 26.65
CA ALA A 605 14.76 -24.40 27.08
C ALA A 605 15.88 -25.38 27.57
N LYS A 606 17.15 -25.08 27.31
CA LYS A 606 18.29 -25.90 27.77
C LYS A 606 18.86 -25.44 29.09
N LEU A 607 18.46 -24.26 29.59
CA LEU A 607 18.94 -23.74 30.87
C LEU A 607 18.50 -24.61 32.06
N PRO A 608 19.29 -24.65 33.14
CA PRO A 608 18.97 -25.46 34.32
C PRO A 608 17.59 -25.13 34.86
N ASP A 609 17.29 -23.86 35.10
CA ASP A 609 16.01 -23.37 35.65
C ASP A 609 14.80 -23.77 34.79
N ALA A 610 14.95 -23.73 33.46
CA ALA A 610 13.91 -24.16 32.54
C ALA A 610 13.66 -25.67 32.60
N LYS A 611 14.72 -26.48 32.76
CA LYS A 611 14.63 -27.93 32.88
C LYS A 611 14.03 -28.33 34.22
N GLU A 612 14.40 -27.67 35.33
CA GLU A 612 13.84 -27.90 36.64
C GLU A 612 12.34 -27.57 36.66
N ALA A 613 11.92 -26.49 36.02
CA ALA A 613 10.51 -26.11 35.83
C ALA A 613 9.77 -26.97 34.80
N GLY A 614 10.44 -27.85 34.07
CA GLY A 614 9.86 -28.73 33.05
C GLY A 614 9.48 -28.04 31.74
N TYR A 615 10.03 -26.85 31.46
CA TYR A 615 9.71 -26.07 30.25
C TYR A 615 10.50 -26.57 29.03
N LYS A 616 9.78 -26.69 27.90
CA LYS A 616 10.33 -27.05 26.59
C LYS A 616 10.37 -25.81 25.68
N ALA A 617 11.04 -25.88 24.55
CA ALA A 617 11.14 -24.78 23.59
C ALA A 617 9.77 -24.24 23.11
N GLY A 618 8.75 -25.10 23.06
CA GLY A 618 7.37 -24.68 22.76
C GLY A 618 6.74 -23.78 23.84
N ASP A 619 7.11 -23.99 25.11
CA ASP A 619 6.53 -23.22 26.22
C ASP A 619 7.02 -21.77 26.26
N PHE A 620 8.16 -21.47 25.64
CA PHE A 620 8.68 -20.11 25.42
C PHE A 620 8.05 -19.37 24.24
N SER A 621 7.06 -19.95 23.56
CA SER A 621 6.31 -19.25 22.52
C SER A 621 5.24 -18.35 23.15
N TYR A 622 5.31 -17.04 22.92
CA TYR A 622 4.26 -16.12 23.34
C TYR A 622 2.95 -16.28 22.52
N ASN A 623 2.97 -17.10 21.44
CA ASN A 623 1.76 -17.39 20.65
C ASN A 623 0.95 -18.57 21.22
N THR A 624 1.63 -19.63 21.68
CA THR A 624 0.99 -20.91 22.05
C THR A 624 1.59 -21.54 23.32
N GLY A 625 2.67 -20.96 23.87
CA GLY A 625 3.40 -21.54 24.98
C GLY A 625 2.78 -21.26 26.35
N LYS A 626 3.20 -22.03 27.37
CA LYS A 626 2.75 -21.85 28.77
C LYS A 626 3.22 -20.57 29.41
N LEU A 627 4.38 -20.04 28.95
CA LEU A 627 4.97 -18.79 29.46
C LEU A 627 4.37 -17.53 28.83
N ARG A 628 3.33 -17.67 28.03
CA ARG A 628 2.55 -16.59 27.42
C ARG A 628 1.82 -15.80 28.48
N CYS A 629 1.71 -14.47 28.33
CA CYS A 629 0.86 -13.64 29.17
C CYS A 629 -0.61 -14.04 29.04
N PRO A 630 -1.29 -14.41 30.12
CA PRO A 630 -2.69 -14.84 30.04
C PRO A 630 -3.65 -13.68 29.79
N THR A 631 -3.31 -12.44 30.19
CA THR A 631 -4.18 -11.27 30.10
C THR A 631 -4.30 -10.76 28.67
N CYS A 632 -3.20 -10.61 27.94
CA CYS A 632 -3.21 -10.15 26.55
C CYS A 632 -3.10 -11.31 25.53
N ASP A 633 -3.08 -12.55 26.00
CA ASP A 633 -2.93 -13.72 25.14
C ASP A 633 -1.71 -13.64 24.20
N GLY A 634 -0.61 -13.01 24.65
CA GLY A 634 0.63 -12.87 23.93
C GLY A 634 0.66 -11.77 22.85
N THR A 635 -0.33 -10.88 22.82
CA THR A 635 -0.33 -9.73 21.89
C THR A 635 0.54 -8.58 22.40
N GLY A 636 0.75 -8.47 23.71
CA GLY A 636 1.48 -7.36 24.35
C GLY A 636 0.60 -6.13 24.59
N SER A 637 -0.53 -6.00 23.90
CA SER A 637 -1.51 -4.92 24.02
C SER A 637 -2.90 -5.46 24.25
N ILE A 638 -3.79 -4.61 24.75
CA ILE A 638 -5.23 -4.85 24.90
C ILE A 638 -5.96 -3.80 24.07
N SER A 639 -6.80 -4.26 23.15
CA SER A 639 -7.73 -3.38 22.43
C SER A 639 -8.96 -3.14 23.28
N LEU A 640 -9.25 -1.89 23.58
CA LEU A 640 -10.47 -1.48 24.24
C LEU A 640 -11.47 -1.04 23.18
N ASP A 641 -12.50 -1.85 22.95
CA ASP A 641 -13.68 -1.45 22.17
C ASP A 641 -14.47 -0.44 22.99
N VAL A 642 -14.25 0.83 22.71
CA VAL A 642 -15.02 1.92 23.30
C VAL A 642 -16.09 2.30 22.29
N GLN A 643 -17.36 1.92 22.57
CA GLN A 643 -18.49 2.25 21.70
C GLN A 643 -18.41 3.69 21.22
N PHE A 644 -18.41 3.87 19.86
CA PHE A 644 -18.32 5.16 19.14
C PHE A 644 -16.95 5.87 19.12
N LEU A 645 -15.87 5.22 19.57
CA LEU A 645 -14.50 5.69 19.38
C LEU A 645 -13.70 4.66 18.58
N PRO A 646 -12.61 5.04 17.90
CA PRO A 646 -11.66 4.07 17.35
C PRO A 646 -11.15 3.18 18.48
N ASP A 647 -10.91 1.90 18.18
CA ASP A 647 -10.30 0.97 19.13
C ASP A 647 -9.01 1.58 19.71
N VAL A 648 -8.96 1.70 21.02
CA VAL A 648 -7.77 2.20 21.73
C VAL A 648 -6.92 1.01 22.15
N GLU A 649 -5.76 0.87 21.55
CA GLU A 649 -4.77 -0.10 21.99
C GLU A 649 -3.94 0.47 23.15
N ILE A 650 -3.92 -0.24 24.27
CA ILE A 650 -3.09 0.10 25.43
C ILE A 650 -2.11 -1.05 25.70
N PRO A 651 -0.88 -0.77 26.17
CA PRO A 651 0.02 -1.79 26.65
C PRO A 651 -0.66 -2.68 27.71
N CYS A 652 -0.46 -3.97 27.65
CA CYS A 652 -1.04 -4.88 28.62
C CYS A 652 -0.56 -4.51 30.06
N PRO A 653 -1.48 -4.32 31.03
CA PRO A 653 -1.11 -3.92 32.37
C PRO A 653 -0.28 -4.96 33.15
N ASP A 654 -0.39 -6.24 32.77
CA ASP A 654 0.34 -7.32 33.46
C ASP A 654 1.74 -7.57 32.90
N CYS A 655 1.89 -7.58 31.58
CA CYS A 655 3.18 -7.87 30.95
C CYS A 655 3.89 -6.62 30.38
N HIS A 656 3.25 -5.45 30.46
CA HIS A 656 3.80 -4.15 30.00
C HIS A 656 4.38 -4.17 28.57
N GLY A 657 3.78 -4.99 27.68
CA GLY A 657 4.22 -5.15 26.31
C GLY A 657 5.11 -6.36 26.03
N SER A 658 5.72 -6.98 27.05
CA SER A 658 6.68 -8.08 26.88
C SER A 658 6.08 -9.38 26.31
N ARG A 659 4.75 -9.51 26.29
CA ARG A 659 3.98 -10.68 25.79
C ARG A 659 4.09 -11.95 26.64
N TYR A 660 4.92 -11.94 27.68
CA TYR A 660 5.20 -13.07 28.56
C TYR A 660 4.61 -12.90 29.96
N ASN A 661 4.39 -14.01 30.64
CA ASN A 661 4.05 -13.99 32.07
C ASN A 661 5.31 -13.78 32.94
N ARG A 662 5.12 -13.60 34.24
CA ARG A 662 6.24 -13.31 35.17
C ARG A 662 7.25 -14.47 35.28
N ASP A 663 6.83 -15.72 35.09
CA ASP A 663 7.71 -16.89 35.20
C ASP A 663 8.80 -16.90 34.12
N ALA A 664 8.48 -16.36 32.92
CA ALA A 664 9.47 -16.23 31.86
C ALA A 664 10.64 -15.29 32.24
N GLY A 665 10.37 -14.28 33.07
CA GLY A 665 11.39 -13.35 33.57
C GLY A 665 12.37 -13.97 34.60
N ASN A 666 11.96 -15.07 35.23
CA ASN A 666 12.79 -15.77 36.22
C ASN A 666 13.85 -16.66 35.57
N ILE A 667 13.66 -17.06 34.31
CA ILE A 667 14.61 -17.93 33.60
C ILE A 667 15.62 -17.04 32.89
N LYS A 668 16.82 -16.95 33.47
CA LYS A 668 17.87 -16.04 32.99
C LYS A 668 19.06 -16.81 32.43
N ARG A 669 19.62 -16.28 31.36
CA ARG A 669 20.85 -16.76 30.73
C ARG A 669 21.98 -15.78 31.01
N GLU A 670 23.12 -16.32 31.46
CA GLU A 670 24.35 -15.54 31.60
C GLU A 670 25.03 -15.34 30.23
N THR A 671 25.42 -14.11 29.94
CA THR A 671 26.22 -13.75 28.76
C THR A 671 27.69 -13.97 29.00
N LYS A 672 28.52 -13.86 27.93
CA LYS A 672 29.99 -13.89 28.11
C LYS A 672 30.52 -12.80 29.01
N ALA A 673 29.82 -11.66 29.10
CA ALA A 673 30.20 -10.54 29.96
C ALA A 673 29.75 -10.72 31.42
N GLY A 674 29.05 -11.82 31.75
CA GLY A 674 28.53 -12.09 33.09
C GLY A 674 27.17 -11.42 33.38
N GLU A 675 26.51 -10.87 32.40
CA GLU A 675 25.19 -10.28 32.54
C GLU A 675 24.09 -11.34 32.42
N LEU A 676 23.01 -11.17 33.15
CA LEU A 676 21.90 -12.14 33.20
C LEU A 676 20.68 -11.56 32.51
N TYR A 677 20.23 -12.19 31.40
CA TYR A 677 19.03 -11.77 30.65
C TYR A 677 18.01 -12.89 30.49
N SER A 678 16.76 -12.57 30.77
CA SER A 678 15.61 -13.41 30.44
C SER A 678 15.24 -13.26 28.97
N LEU A 679 14.40 -14.17 28.44
CA LEU A 679 13.90 -14.05 27.07
C LEU A 679 13.03 -12.77 26.85
N PRO A 680 12.11 -12.38 27.76
CA PRO A 680 11.42 -11.09 27.66
C PRO A 680 12.37 -9.90 27.58
N GLU A 681 13.39 -9.84 28.44
CA GLU A 681 14.38 -8.74 28.43
C GLU A 681 15.15 -8.66 27.11
N LEU A 682 15.50 -9.81 26.51
CA LEU A 682 16.10 -9.82 25.15
C LEU A 682 15.13 -9.35 24.06
N MET A 683 13.84 -9.66 24.18
CA MET A 683 12.85 -9.21 23.21
C MET A 683 12.61 -7.68 23.28
N ASP A 684 12.88 -7.06 24.41
CA ASP A 684 12.79 -5.60 24.58
C ASP A 684 14.05 -4.85 24.11
N MET A 685 15.13 -5.57 23.81
CA MET A 685 16.35 -4.98 23.27
C MET A 685 16.21 -4.61 21.80
N ASP A 686 16.87 -3.56 21.38
CA ASP A 686 17.13 -3.32 19.96
C ASP A 686 18.15 -4.33 19.42
N VAL A 687 18.22 -4.44 18.08
CA VAL A 687 19.10 -5.40 17.40
C VAL A 687 20.58 -5.17 17.77
N GLN A 688 21.01 -3.92 17.98
CA GLN A 688 22.38 -3.58 18.33
C GLN A 688 22.72 -4.05 19.74
N GLN A 689 21.83 -3.87 20.71
CA GLN A 689 21.98 -4.37 22.08
C GLN A 689 21.95 -5.91 22.11
N ALA A 690 21.02 -6.50 21.35
CA ALA A 690 20.90 -7.94 21.25
C ALA A 690 22.13 -8.61 20.61
N LEU A 691 22.83 -7.96 19.68
CA LEU A 691 24.11 -8.41 19.14
C LEU A 691 25.15 -8.60 20.24
N HIS A 692 25.24 -7.68 21.18
CA HIS A 692 26.12 -7.75 22.34
C HIS A 692 25.73 -8.90 23.29
N ALA A 693 24.44 -8.96 23.64
CA ALA A 693 23.90 -9.97 24.55
C ALA A 693 23.98 -11.41 23.98
N CYS A 694 24.02 -11.54 22.64
CA CYS A 694 24.02 -12.82 21.92
C CYS A 694 25.36 -13.16 21.23
N GLU A 695 26.47 -12.51 21.62
CA GLU A 695 27.79 -12.66 20.95
C GLU A 695 28.27 -14.11 20.86
N ASP A 696 28.00 -14.94 21.88
CA ASP A 696 28.36 -16.34 21.96
C ASP A 696 27.43 -17.26 21.15
N MET A 697 26.29 -16.78 20.68
CA MET A 697 25.27 -17.54 19.95
C MET A 697 25.42 -17.35 18.42
N LYS A 698 26.38 -18.10 17.80
CA LYS A 698 26.77 -17.91 16.38
C LYS A 698 25.62 -17.75 15.40
N LYS A 699 24.57 -18.59 15.48
CA LYS A 699 23.41 -18.51 14.54
C LYS A 699 22.59 -17.26 14.74
N ILE A 700 22.33 -16.92 16.00
CA ILE A 700 21.53 -15.74 16.35
C ILE A 700 22.32 -14.48 15.98
N ASN A 701 23.59 -14.45 16.36
CA ASN A 701 24.48 -13.33 16.07
C ASN A 701 24.61 -13.07 14.57
N SER A 702 24.75 -14.11 13.73
CA SER A 702 24.76 -13.96 12.27
C SER A 702 23.48 -13.30 11.73
N ARG A 703 22.31 -13.66 12.24
CA ARG A 703 21.03 -13.08 11.84
C ARG A 703 20.87 -11.64 12.29
N LEU A 704 21.25 -11.37 13.54
CA LEU A 704 21.24 -10.00 14.07
C LEU A 704 22.21 -9.10 13.29
N GLN A 705 23.39 -9.64 12.90
CA GLN A 705 24.35 -8.91 12.07
C GLN A 705 23.79 -8.55 10.69
N ILE A 706 23.02 -9.45 10.08
CA ILE A 706 22.33 -9.14 8.80
C ILE A 706 21.32 -7.99 9.00
N LEU A 707 20.55 -7.99 10.10
CA LEU A 707 19.65 -6.89 10.41
C LEU A 707 20.40 -5.57 10.62
N GLN A 708 21.52 -5.62 11.35
CA GLN A 708 22.40 -4.45 11.55
C GLN A 708 22.95 -3.93 10.22
N ASP A 709 23.46 -4.82 9.37
CA ASP A 709 24.01 -4.49 8.04
C ASP A 709 22.98 -3.90 7.09
N LEU A 710 21.69 -4.18 7.31
CA LEU A 710 20.56 -3.62 6.58
C LEU A 710 20.04 -2.30 7.19
N GLY A 711 20.74 -1.73 8.19
CA GLY A 711 20.31 -0.50 8.85
C GLY A 711 19.08 -0.66 9.73
N LEU A 712 18.77 -1.87 10.21
CA LEU A 712 17.65 -2.17 11.11
C LEU A 712 18.11 -2.32 12.58
N GLY A 713 19.31 -1.85 12.91
CA GLY A 713 19.93 -2.01 14.22
C GLY A 713 19.14 -1.38 15.38
N TYR A 714 18.30 -0.39 15.10
CA TYR A 714 17.48 0.34 16.06
C TYR A 714 16.13 -0.31 16.37
N LEU A 715 15.68 -1.29 15.55
CA LEU A 715 14.42 -1.98 15.78
C LEU A 715 14.51 -2.89 17.00
N THR A 716 13.47 -2.88 17.83
CA THR A 716 13.39 -3.83 18.94
C THR A 716 13.01 -5.22 18.45
N LEU A 717 13.57 -6.27 19.07
CA LEU A 717 13.27 -7.65 18.67
C LEU A 717 11.78 -8.00 18.82
N GLY A 718 11.12 -7.43 19.84
CA GLY A 718 9.71 -7.62 20.15
C GLY A 718 8.76 -6.72 19.37
N GLU A 719 9.27 -5.81 18.55
CA GLU A 719 8.44 -4.91 17.76
C GLU A 719 7.55 -5.66 16.78
N ALA A 720 6.26 -5.31 16.75
CA ALA A 720 5.28 -5.97 15.88
C ALA A 720 5.52 -5.62 14.41
N THR A 721 5.50 -6.62 13.52
CA THR A 721 5.75 -6.37 12.09
C THR A 721 4.72 -5.46 11.39
N PRO A 722 3.44 -5.38 11.82
CA PRO A 722 2.51 -4.40 11.26
C PRO A 722 2.81 -2.93 11.58
N SER A 723 3.59 -2.64 12.63
CA SER A 723 3.98 -1.27 13.00
C SER A 723 5.15 -0.72 12.16
N LEU A 724 5.86 -1.60 11.45
CA LEU A 724 7.02 -1.22 10.64
C LEU A 724 6.64 -0.32 9.46
N SER A 725 7.50 0.63 9.14
CA SER A 725 7.41 1.39 7.90
C SER A 725 7.59 0.49 6.68
N GLY A 726 7.22 1.00 5.47
CA GLY A 726 7.38 0.22 4.22
C GLY A 726 8.81 -0.22 3.97
N GLY A 727 9.76 0.69 4.14
CA GLY A 727 11.17 0.40 3.95
C GLY A 727 11.74 -0.55 5.00
N GLU A 728 11.33 -0.45 6.26
CA GLU A 728 11.72 -1.40 7.32
C GLU A 728 11.20 -2.81 7.03
N ALA A 729 9.92 -2.93 6.66
CA ALA A 729 9.32 -4.20 6.28
C ALA A 729 10.07 -4.83 5.10
N GLN A 730 10.40 -4.06 4.09
CA GLN A 730 11.12 -4.51 2.91
C GLN A 730 12.52 -5.00 3.24
N ARG A 731 13.28 -4.24 4.05
CA ARG A 731 14.62 -4.65 4.52
C ARG A 731 14.56 -5.90 5.42
N LEU A 732 13.51 -6.03 6.23
CA LEU A 732 13.31 -7.23 7.04
C LEU A 732 12.97 -8.47 6.19
N LYS A 733 12.19 -8.33 5.10
CA LYS A 733 12.00 -9.39 4.10
C LYS A 733 13.33 -9.81 3.47
N LEU A 734 14.13 -8.84 3.08
CA LEU A 734 15.45 -9.10 2.52
C LEU A 734 16.36 -9.85 3.51
N ALA A 735 16.35 -9.46 4.79
CA ALA A 735 17.13 -10.15 5.83
C ALA A 735 16.85 -11.65 5.88
N SER A 736 15.58 -12.04 5.76
CA SER A 736 15.16 -13.45 5.79
C SER A 736 15.66 -14.27 4.57
N GLU A 737 15.95 -13.59 3.45
CA GLU A 737 16.41 -14.23 2.22
C GLU A 737 17.94 -14.27 2.10
N MET A 738 18.68 -13.43 2.83
CA MET A 738 20.15 -13.34 2.73
C MET A 738 20.90 -14.57 3.26
N GLU A 739 20.27 -15.41 4.08
CA GLU A 739 20.86 -16.66 4.59
C GLU A 739 20.84 -17.79 3.56
N ARG A 740 20.04 -17.70 2.51
CA ARG A 740 19.85 -18.75 1.51
C ARG A 740 20.89 -18.64 0.39
N LYS A 741 21.01 -19.70 -0.42
CA LYS A 741 21.84 -19.72 -1.63
C LYS A 741 21.32 -18.65 -2.60
N GLN A 742 22.20 -17.83 -3.17
CA GLN A 742 21.84 -16.64 -3.94
C GLN A 742 22.25 -16.74 -5.43
N ASP A 743 23.17 -17.64 -5.75
CA ASP A 743 23.51 -17.99 -7.13
C ASP A 743 22.26 -18.51 -7.85
N ALA A 744 22.12 -18.25 -9.13
CA ALA A 744 20.95 -18.58 -9.94
C ALA A 744 19.61 -17.97 -9.45
N SER A 745 19.65 -16.89 -8.66
CA SER A 745 18.47 -16.19 -8.13
C SER A 745 18.27 -14.83 -8.82
N VAL A 746 17.00 -14.49 -9.07
CA VAL A 746 16.59 -13.13 -9.47
C VAL A 746 15.91 -12.48 -8.27
N PHE A 747 16.48 -11.38 -7.79
CA PHE A 747 15.86 -10.52 -6.78
C PHE A 747 15.22 -9.33 -7.45
N VAL A 748 13.95 -9.12 -7.20
CA VAL A 748 13.18 -7.96 -7.68
C VAL A 748 12.80 -7.09 -6.50
N PHE A 749 13.16 -5.81 -6.56
CA PHE A 749 12.83 -4.81 -5.55
C PHE A 749 11.87 -3.78 -6.14
N ASP A 750 10.78 -3.50 -5.43
CA ASP A 750 9.80 -2.50 -5.82
C ASP A 750 9.93 -1.28 -4.91
N GLU A 751 10.47 -0.18 -5.46
CA GLU A 751 10.73 1.10 -4.79
C GLU A 751 11.40 0.96 -3.39
N PRO A 752 12.59 0.32 -3.30
CA PRO A 752 13.21 0.01 -2.02
C PRO A 752 13.77 1.22 -1.27
N THR A 753 13.83 2.41 -1.88
CA THR A 753 14.32 3.64 -1.23
C THR A 753 13.23 4.41 -0.49
N ILE A 754 11.97 3.95 -0.55
CA ILE A 754 10.85 4.62 0.13
C ILE A 754 11.17 4.84 1.62
N GLY A 755 11.14 6.11 2.05
CA GLY A 755 11.36 6.51 3.44
C GLY A 755 12.81 6.34 3.91
N LEU A 756 13.79 6.22 3.01
CA LEU A 756 15.20 6.10 3.33
C LEU A 756 15.93 7.44 3.23
N HIS A 757 16.70 7.73 4.28
CA HIS A 757 17.68 8.82 4.21
C HIS A 757 18.79 8.46 3.21
N PRO A 758 19.44 9.42 2.52
CA PRO A 758 20.54 9.15 1.58
C PRO A 758 21.66 8.24 2.13
N LEU A 759 21.97 8.31 3.44
CA LEU A 759 22.91 7.38 4.09
C LEU A 759 22.40 5.93 4.11
N ASP A 760 21.09 5.75 4.28
CA ASP A 760 20.48 4.42 4.27
C ASP A 760 20.45 3.85 2.83
N VAL A 761 20.29 4.73 1.82
CA VAL A 761 20.39 4.36 0.39
C VAL A 761 21.80 3.84 0.08
N GLN A 762 22.86 4.46 0.62
CA GLN A 762 24.22 3.94 0.49
C GLN A 762 24.35 2.51 1.04
N THR A 763 23.79 2.27 2.21
CA THR A 763 23.78 0.93 2.82
C THR A 763 23.05 -0.08 1.93
N LEU A 764 21.90 0.32 1.36
CA LEU A 764 21.13 -0.52 0.44
C LEU A 764 21.93 -0.85 -0.83
N LEU A 765 22.65 0.12 -1.41
CA LEU A 765 23.52 -0.09 -2.56
C LEU A 765 24.64 -1.10 -2.28
N GLN A 766 25.22 -1.09 -1.05
CA GLN A 766 26.20 -2.10 -0.64
C GLN A 766 25.57 -3.49 -0.55
N VAL A 767 24.31 -3.58 -0.14
CA VAL A 767 23.59 -4.88 -0.11
C VAL A 767 23.36 -5.39 -1.53
N PHE A 768 22.94 -4.53 -2.47
CA PHE A 768 22.82 -4.92 -3.88
C PHE A 768 24.16 -5.41 -4.46
N ASP A 769 25.24 -4.73 -4.12
CA ASP A 769 26.57 -5.15 -4.54
C ASP A 769 26.97 -6.53 -3.98
N ARG A 770 26.64 -6.81 -2.72
CA ARG A 770 26.82 -8.15 -2.11
C ARG A 770 26.01 -9.23 -2.81
N LEU A 771 24.74 -8.95 -3.20
CA LEU A 771 23.91 -9.90 -3.93
C LEU A 771 24.48 -10.18 -5.32
N VAL A 772 24.84 -9.14 -6.06
CA VAL A 772 25.47 -9.26 -7.39
C VAL A 772 26.80 -10.01 -7.31
N SER A 773 27.66 -9.71 -6.32
CA SER A 773 28.94 -10.39 -6.13
C SER A 773 28.83 -11.89 -5.80
N LYS A 774 27.67 -12.32 -5.27
CA LYS A 774 27.32 -13.74 -5.05
C LYS A 774 26.61 -14.40 -6.24
N GLY A 775 26.57 -13.74 -7.39
CA GLY A 775 25.98 -14.26 -8.62
C GLY A 775 24.49 -14.03 -8.81
N ALA A 776 23.82 -13.28 -7.93
CA ALA A 776 22.41 -12.94 -8.10
C ALA A 776 22.21 -11.88 -9.19
N THR A 777 21.09 -11.96 -9.90
CA THR A 777 20.59 -10.88 -10.74
C THR A 777 19.68 -9.99 -9.89
N VAL A 778 19.97 -8.69 -9.87
CA VAL A 778 19.18 -7.73 -9.06
C VAL A 778 18.45 -6.78 -10.01
N ILE A 779 17.11 -6.73 -9.89
CA ILE A 779 16.24 -5.84 -10.67
C ILE A 779 15.54 -4.92 -9.69
N VAL A 780 15.61 -3.61 -9.92
CA VAL A 780 15.02 -2.61 -9.02
C VAL A 780 14.11 -1.68 -9.81
N ILE A 781 12.87 -1.57 -9.41
CA ILE A 781 11.97 -0.52 -9.89
C ILE A 781 12.23 0.70 -9.02
N GLU A 782 12.70 1.81 -9.60
CA GLU A 782 13.15 2.95 -8.80
C GLU A 782 13.05 4.30 -9.50
N HIS A 783 12.96 5.35 -8.66
CA HIS A 783 12.98 6.76 -9.04
C HIS A 783 14.14 7.54 -8.42
N ASP A 784 14.74 7.00 -7.35
CA ASP A 784 15.87 7.60 -6.65
C ASP A 784 17.09 7.72 -7.57
N LEU A 785 17.60 8.95 -7.71
CA LEU A 785 18.70 9.25 -8.64
C LEU A 785 20.02 8.62 -8.22
N ASP A 786 20.25 8.40 -6.93
CA ASP A 786 21.48 7.77 -6.44
C ASP A 786 21.49 6.27 -6.78
N VAL A 787 20.34 5.59 -6.66
CA VAL A 787 20.20 4.20 -7.11
C VAL A 787 20.36 4.09 -8.62
N ILE A 788 19.71 4.98 -9.39
CA ILE A 788 19.77 4.99 -10.86
C ILE A 788 21.21 5.23 -11.33
N ARG A 789 21.93 6.20 -10.74
CA ARG A 789 23.34 6.47 -11.09
C ARG A 789 24.29 5.35 -10.75
N ASN A 790 23.96 4.53 -9.76
CA ASN A 790 24.76 3.40 -9.32
C ASN A 790 24.35 2.07 -9.99
N ALA A 791 23.40 2.05 -10.92
CA ALA A 791 23.01 0.88 -11.69
C ALA A 791 24.12 0.46 -12.70
N ASP A 792 24.18 -0.84 -13.01
CA ASP A 792 24.95 -1.33 -14.15
C ASP A 792 24.17 -1.06 -15.45
N TYR A 793 22.87 -1.32 -15.43
CA TYR A 793 21.98 -1.21 -16.58
C TYR A 793 20.67 -0.54 -16.20
N ILE A 794 20.13 0.28 -17.10
CA ILE A 794 18.86 0.99 -16.89
C ILE A 794 17.91 0.64 -18.04
N ILE A 795 16.64 0.45 -17.70
CA ILE A 795 15.52 0.40 -18.63
C ILE A 795 14.60 1.57 -18.27
N ASP A 796 14.52 2.57 -19.14
CA ASP A 796 13.67 3.76 -18.95
C ASP A 796 12.36 3.61 -19.71
N MET A 797 11.25 3.65 -18.96
CA MET A 797 9.89 3.47 -19.46
C MET A 797 9.19 4.83 -19.65
N GLY A 798 8.51 4.98 -20.77
CA GLY A 798 7.83 6.26 -21.06
C GLY A 798 7.16 6.28 -22.43
N PRO A 799 7.04 7.50 -23.06
CA PRO A 799 7.52 8.82 -22.58
C PRO A 799 6.62 9.46 -21.50
N GLY A 800 5.36 9.02 -21.36
CA GLY A 800 4.38 9.54 -20.41
C GLY A 800 3.78 8.43 -19.54
N GLY A 801 2.75 8.77 -18.76
CA GLY A 801 1.90 7.81 -18.06
C GLY A 801 0.69 7.41 -18.91
N GLY A 802 0.02 6.30 -18.56
CA GLY A 802 -1.18 5.83 -19.24
C GLY A 802 -0.96 5.45 -20.71
N GLU A 803 -1.87 5.84 -21.59
CA GLU A 803 -1.82 5.53 -23.04
C GLU A 803 -0.59 6.10 -23.74
N ALA A 804 -0.07 7.24 -23.28
CA ALA A 804 1.16 7.84 -23.78
C ALA A 804 2.44 7.09 -23.38
N GLY A 805 2.35 6.20 -22.39
CA GLY A 805 3.44 5.39 -21.87
C GLY A 805 3.56 4.00 -22.49
N GLY A 806 4.04 3.08 -21.67
CA GLY A 806 4.05 1.65 -21.98
C GLY A 806 5.12 1.20 -22.98
N ARG A 807 6.17 2.00 -23.18
CA ARG A 807 7.29 1.69 -24.09
C ARG A 807 8.62 1.84 -23.38
N ILE A 808 9.60 1.08 -23.81
CA ILE A 808 11.01 1.34 -23.44
C ILE A 808 11.51 2.47 -24.34
N ILE A 809 11.82 3.61 -23.75
CA ILE A 809 12.29 4.80 -24.49
C ILE A 809 13.79 4.87 -24.57
N ALA A 810 14.50 4.37 -23.55
CA ALA A 810 15.96 4.31 -23.54
C ALA A 810 16.42 3.10 -22.72
N ARG A 811 17.61 2.57 -23.04
CA ARG A 811 18.25 1.48 -22.29
C ARG A 811 19.76 1.54 -22.41
N GLY A 812 20.46 1.15 -21.34
CA GLY A 812 21.93 1.15 -21.30
C GLY A 812 22.49 1.55 -19.95
N THR A 813 23.77 1.96 -19.94
CA THR A 813 24.41 2.47 -18.72
C THR A 813 23.85 3.84 -18.30
N PRO A 814 24.02 4.26 -17.05
CA PRO A 814 23.57 5.59 -16.60
C PRO A 814 24.10 6.73 -17.49
N GLU A 815 25.32 6.65 -17.96
CA GLU A 815 25.97 7.65 -18.85
C GLU A 815 25.25 7.70 -20.20
N LYS A 816 24.87 6.55 -20.75
CA LYS A 816 24.11 6.45 -21.99
C LYS A 816 22.73 7.06 -21.86
N ILE A 817 22.03 6.74 -20.77
CA ILE A 817 20.70 7.33 -20.48
C ILE A 817 20.80 8.84 -20.28
N ALA A 818 21.81 9.34 -19.55
CA ALA A 818 22.06 10.77 -19.38
C ALA A 818 22.26 11.50 -20.72
N SER A 819 22.90 10.87 -21.71
CA SER A 819 23.14 11.44 -23.04
C SER A 819 21.91 11.36 -23.96
N ASP A 820 20.93 10.50 -23.67
CA ASP A 820 19.75 10.32 -24.51
C ASP A 820 18.76 11.49 -24.31
N ARG A 821 18.44 12.18 -25.39
CA ARG A 821 17.52 13.32 -25.39
C ARG A 821 16.05 12.90 -25.26
N GLY A 822 15.72 11.67 -25.62
CA GLY A 822 14.38 11.10 -25.49
C GLY A 822 14.03 10.65 -24.07
N SER A 823 15.04 10.42 -23.24
CA SER A 823 14.88 10.00 -21.86
C SER A 823 14.50 11.18 -20.95
N ILE A 824 13.37 11.08 -20.26
CA ILE A 824 12.96 12.06 -19.24
C ILE A 824 13.86 11.90 -18.02
N THR A 825 14.10 10.69 -17.57
CA THR A 825 15.03 10.37 -16.45
C THR A 825 16.43 10.87 -16.74
N GLY A 826 16.91 10.74 -17.99
CA GLY A 826 18.23 11.21 -18.41
C GLY A 826 18.49 12.69 -18.21
N LYS A 827 17.45 13.54 -18.20
CA LYS A 827 17.56 14.98 -17.89
C LYS A 827 18.05 15.25 -16.48
N TYR A 828 17.67 14.39 -15.53
CA TYR A 828 18.04 14.50 -14.10
C TYR A 828 19.34 13.77 -13.74
N LEU A 829 19.88 12.98 -14.67
CA LEU A 829 21.18 12.34 -14.52
C LEU A 829 22.35 13.19 -15.01
N ARG A 830 22.08 14.24 -15.79
CA ARG A 830 23.07 15.17 -16.35
C ARG A 830 23.77 16.03 -15.33
#